data_09e25aa02c5dcece5e7b397a339c3a93
#
_entry.id   09e25aa02c5dcece5e7b397a339c3a93
#
_cell.length_a   1.000
_cell.length_b   1.000
_cell.length_c   1.000
_cell.angle_alpha   90.00
_cell.angle_beta   90.00
_cell.angle_gamma   90.00
#
_symmetry.space_group_name_H-M   'P 1'
#
loop_
_entity.id
_entity.type
_entity.pdbx_description
1 polymer ?
#
loop_
_entity_poly.entity_id
_entity_poly.type
_entity_poly.pdbx_seq_one_letter_code
_entity_poly.pdbx_strand_id
1 'polypeptide(L)'
;MARKELQDCIADMKRGRAPKTRRPRKKMGHTQSGDGLRSRVPYSFCNGDKVNKLCQEGRLKEAIHMVEQMVQQTTKAPIGAYVCLLKGCSRRKALAEGKQVHALIVQSVLDSNILLANTLVHMYSKCGSVLDAHKVFSNMPQHNVYSWTAIISAYADSGQAEEAIKLFQQMQETGLAPDKVVFVVVLKACARLAALEQGKQLHSDIIRRGFQSDVIVGSTLVDMYSKCGCTEDARELFNNMSERDVVSWTAMIAGYAQNGLSKEAFALYEQMKQEGVQPNNVTLSTLVDMYAKCGCTEDARELFNNMSERDVVSWSAMIAGYAQNGLGKDSLALYEQMKQEGVQPDNVTFVLLLQACASLAALEQGKQLHSDIIKRGFQSDVIVGSTLVDMYSKCGCTEDARELFNNMSERNVVSWTAMIAGYAQNGLGKEALALFDQMQREGTKPNEVTYICVLSACAQSRLVDEGRHVFDSMYKNHGVTPTMEHYACMVDLLGRAGCLADAELFIDKMPIQPGSVVWMSLLGAARNHGNVEIGRRAFDRVMKLEPKNAAPYVLLSNIYAAAGRKDELAKIRNEMKDAGVKKMPGCSWIEVDNQVHAFVVGEATHPQSKEILAELDRLVGLMKEAGYIPDLSFVLDDVEDKEKENALCRHSVKLAVAFGLIKTPPGTPIRIKKNLWVCGDCHNATKIISKIVGREIIVMDANRSHHFKDGFCFCGDYW
;
A
#
# COMPACT_ATOMS: atom_id res chain seq x y z
N MET A 1 -13.21 -7.54 16.58
CA MET A 1 -14.39 -8.41 16.48
C MET A 1 -14.26 -9.36 15.30
N ALA A 2 -14.04 -8.91 14.07
CA ALA A 2 -13.92 -9.74 12.87
C ALA A 2 -12.92 -10.93 12.98
N ARG A 3 -11.74 -10.69 13.60
CA ARG A 3 -10.70 -11.73 13.78
C ARG A 3 -11.15 -12.91 14.62
N LYS A 4 -11.87 -12.66 15.72
CA LYS A 4 -12.35 -13.72 16.62
C LYS A 4 -13.51 -14.52 16.00
N GLU A 5 -14.38 -13.80 15.31
CA GLU A 5 -15.54 -14.41 14.65
C GLU A 5 -15.14 -15.26 13.44
N LEU A 6 -14.11 -14.87 12.69
CA LEU A 6 -13.58 -15.67 11.58
C LEU A 6 -12.84 -16.92 12.09
N GLN A 7 -12.06 -16.79 13.17
CA GLN A 7 -11.37 -17.93 13.79
C GLN A 7 -12.36 -18.96 14.34
N ASP A 8 -13.47 -18.53 14.95
CA ASP A 8 -14.52 -19.42 15.43
C ASP A 8 -15.21 -20.16 14.27
N CYS A 9 -15.43 -19.49 13.14
CA CYS A 9 -16.01 -20.09 11.94
C CYS A 9 -15.08 -21.14 11.31
N ILE A 10 -13.78 -20.87 11.25
CA ILE A 10 -12.76 -21.79 10.73
C ILE A 10 -12.58 -23.01 11.65
N ALA A 11 -12.65 -22.82 12.97
CA ALA A 11 -12.52 -23.90 13.95
C ALA A 11 -13.71 -24.88 13.89
N ASP A 12 -14.91 -24.41 13.62
CA ASP A 12 -16.08 -25.25 13.50
C ASP A 12 -16.09 -26.06 12.19
N MET A 13 -15.57 -25.54 11.10
CA MET A 13 -15.47 -26.22 9.81
C MET A 13 -14.38 -27.31 9.75
N LYS A 14 -13.25 -27.12 10.46
CA LYS A 14 -12.17 -28.14 10.53
C LYS A 14 -12.59 -29.44 11.23
N ARG A 15 -13.76 -29.48 11.89
CA ARG A 15 -14.30 -30.71 12.59
C ARG A 15 -15.11 -31.62 11.71
N GLY A 16 -15.52 -31.25 10.51
CA GLY A 16 -16.34 -32.01 9.59
C GLY A 16 -15.54 -32.76 8.53
N ARG A 17 -15.11 -33.98 8.79
CA ARG A 17 -14.54 -34.89 7.77
C ARG A 17 -15.64 -35.65 7.02
N ALA A 18 -15.64 -35.62 5.68
CA ALA A 18 -16.42 -36.52 4.84
C ALA A 18 -15.53 -37.18 3.75
N PRO A 19 -15.92 -38.38 3.24
CA PRO A 19 -14.99 -39.37 2.73
C PRO A 19 -14.79 -39.33 1.19
N LYS A 20 -13.65 -39.93 0.77
CA LYS A 20 -13.18 -40.11 -0.60
C LYS A 20 -14.04 -41.06 -1.43
N THR A 21 -14.33 -40.71 -2.69
CA THR A 21 -14.64 -41.70 -3.73
C THR A 21 -13.83 -41.43 -5.03
N ARG A 22 -13.43 -42.55 -5.66
CA ARG A 22 -12.52 -42.67 -6.80
C ARG A 22 -13.25 -42.99 -8.12
N ARG A 23 -12.72 -42.46 -9.24
CA ARG A 23 -12.58 -43.05 -10.62
C ARG A 23 -13.71 -42.88 -11.65
N PRO A 24 -13.43 -43.12 -12.99
CA PRO A 24 -12.18 -43.18 -13.75
C PRO A 24 -12.16 -42.41 -15.14
N ARG A 25 -10.98 -42.38 -15.74
CA ARG A 25 -10.63 -41.90 -17.10
C ARG A 25 -11.27 -42.71 -18.24
N LYS A 26 -11.57 -42.05 -19.38
CA LYS A 26 -11.60 -42.67 -20.70
C LYS A 26 -10.84 -41.89 -21.76
N LYS A 27 -9.97 -42.58 -22.50
CA LYS A 27 -9.26 -42.17 -23.70
C LYS A 27 -10.09 -42.50 -24.95
N MET A 28 -9.90 -41.69 -26.02
CA MET A 28 -10.01 -42.06 -27.45
C MET A 28 -9.62 -40.81 -28.26
N GLY A 29 -8.85 -40.77 -29.33
CA GLY A 29 -8.40 -41.72 -30.30
C GLY A 29 -8.23 -40.94 -31.62
N HIS A 30 -7.03 -40.96 -32.22
CA HIS A 30 -6.68 -40.32 -33.49
C HIS A 30 -7.45 -40.92 -34.67
N THR A 31 -7.72 -40.13 -35.74
CA THR A 31 -7.57 -40.58 -37.12
C THR A 31 -7.16 -39.43 -38.05
N GLN A 32 -6.22 -39.78 -38.93
CA GLN A 32 -5.68 -38.99 -40.05
C GLN A 32 -6.48 -39.23 -41.34
N SER A 33 -6.32 -38.34 -42.25
CA SER A 33 -6.16 -38.43 -43.75
C SER A 33 -7.04 -37.38 -44.45
N GLY A 34 -6.67 -36.73 -45.56
CA GLY A 34 -5.76 -37.03 -46.59
C GLY A 34 -5.63 -35.85 -47.60
N ASP A 35 -4.73 -36.00 -48.48
CA ASP A 35 -4.22 -35.14 -49.55
C ASP A 35 -5.24 -34.53 -50.53
N GLY A 36 -4.82 -33.41 -51.16
CA GLY A 36 -5.25 -33.12 -52.50
C GLY A 36 -5.16 -31.67 -53.00
N LEU A 37 -4.17 -31.44 -53.87
CA LEU A 37 -4.15 -30.50 -54.99
C LEU A 37 -3.67 -29.05 -54.80
N ARG A 38 -2.42 -28.88 -55.28
CA ARG A 38 -1.80 -27.59 -55.62
C ARG A 38 -2.44 -26.99 -56.87
N SER A 39 -2.83 -25.70 -56.81
CA SER A 39 -2.90 -24.84 -57.96
C SER A 39 -2.06 -23.59 -57.76
N ARG A 40 -1.20 -23.27 -58.71
CA ARG A 40 -0.28 -22.14 -58.76
C ARG A 40 -1.06 -20.83 -58.89
N VAL A 41 -0.83 -19.85 -57.99
CA VAL A 41 -1.33 -18.49 -58.03
C VAL A 41 -0.15 -17.51 -58.06
N PRO A 42 -0.27 -16.32 -58.70
CA PRO A 42 0.87 -15.54 -59.18
C PRO A 42 1.63 -14.75 -58.10
N TYR A 43 2.81 -14.32 -58.45
CA TYR A 43 3.91 -13.71 -57.69
C TYR A 43 3.59 -12.53 -56.71
N SER A 44 2.38 -11.98 -56.67
CA SER A 44 2.00 -10.93 -55.75
C SER A 44 1.62 -11.43 -54.32
N PHE A 45 1.37 -12.72 -54.15
CA PHE A 45 1.02 -13.34 -52.86
C PHE A 45 2.23 -13.59 -51.94
N CYS A 46 3.43 -13.73 -52.52
CA CYS A 46 4.63 -14.11 -51.75
C CYS A 46 5.15 -13.04 -50.78
N ASN A 47 4.92 -11.75 -51.06
CA ASN A 47 5.44 -10.67 -50.19
C ASN A 47 4.57 -10.41 -48.95
N GLY A 48 3.26 -10.59 -49.05
CA GLY A 48 2.37 -10.49 -47.91
C GLY A 48 2.60 -11.57 -46.84
N ASP A 49 2.83 -12.81 -47.29
CA ASP A 49 3.14 -13.96 -46.42
C ASP A 49 4.49 -13.79 -45.73
N LYS A 50 5.46 -13.17 -46.41
CA LYS A 50 6.79 -12.88 -45.87
C LYS A 50 6.72 -11.80 -44.75
N VAL A 51 5.92 -10.74 -44.95
CA VAL A 51 5.63 -9.72 -43.90
C VAL A 51 4.96 -10.38 -42.69
N ASN A 52 3.96 -11.23 -42.92
CA ASN A 52 3.27 -11.97 -41.87
C ASN A 52 4.23 -12.84 -41.05
N LYS A 53 5.12 -13.54 -41.70
CA LYS A 53 6.13 -14.40 -41.07
C LYS A 53 7.10 -13.57 -40.20
N LEU A 54 7.64 -12.46 -40.74
CA LEU A 54 8.52 -11.55 -40.00
C LEU A 54 7.82 -10.95 -38.78
N CYS A 55 6.53 -10.60 -38.88
CA CYS A 55 5.75 -10.13 -37.75
C CYS A 55 5.56 -11.22 -36.66
N GLN A 56 5.37 -12.48 -37.06
CA GLN A 56 5.28 -13.60 -36.11
C GLN A 56 6.63 -13.91 -35.46
N GLU A 57 7.74 -13.82 -36.18
CA GLU A 57 9.10 -13.95 -35.66
C GLU A 57 9.54 -12.74 -34.83
N GLY A 58 8.75 -11.65 -34.88
CA GLY A 58 9.00 -10.45 -34.10
C GLY A 58 10.04 -9.49 -34.69
N ARG A 59 10.39 -9.65 -35.93
CA ARG A 59 11.31 -8.79 -36.68
C ARG A 59 10.56 -7.63 -37.32
N LEU A 60 9.92 -6.80 -36.48
CA LEU A 60 9.03 -5.71 -36.91
C LEU A 60 9.72 -4.70 -37.81
N LYS A 61 10.95 -4.29 -37.50
CA LYS A 61 11.70 -3.30 -38.30
C LYS A 61 11.96 -3.80 -39.73
N GLU A 62 12.29 -5.04 -39.89
CA GLU A 62 12.50 -5.63 -41.21
C GLU A 62 11.19 -5.78 -41.99
N ALA A 63 10.11 -6.12 -41.29
CA ALA A 63 8.79 -6.21 -41.91
C ALA A 63 8.28 -4.81 -42.35
N ILE A 64 8.54 -3.75 -41.60
CA ILE A 64 8.22 -2.35 -41.94
C ILE A 64 9.05 -1.94 -43.17
N HIS A 65 10.37 -2.19 -43.15
CA HIS A 65 11.25 -1.84 -44.26
C HIS A 65 10.83 -2.53 -45.58
N MET A 66 10.35 -3.78 -45.51
CA MET A 66 9.82 -4.47 -46.68
C MET A 66 8.55 -3.78 -47.23
N VAL A 67 7.65 -3.31 -46.37
CA VAL A 67 6.46 -2.58 -46.81
C VAL A 67 6.83 -1.20 -47.35
N GLU A 68 7.81 -0.51 -46.75
CA GLU A 68 8.38 0.77 -47.26
C GLU A 68 8.91 0.59 -48.71
N GLN A 69 9.68 -0.47 -48.97
CA GLN A 69 10.18 -0.78 -50.31
C GLN A 69 9.06 -1.04 -51.29
N MET A 70 7.99 -1.74 -50.85
CA MET A 70 6.82 -2.00 -51.74
C MET A 70 6.12 -0.67 -52.08
N VAL A 71 5.96 0.23 -51.12
CA VAL A 71 5.34 1.56 -51.33
C VAL A 71 6.21 2.41 -52.28
N GLN A 72 7.53 2.42 -52.11
CA GLN A 72 8.46 3.15 -52.97
C GLN A 72 8.49 2.66 -54.40
N GLN A 73 8.34 1.33 -54.60
CA GLN A 73 8.29 0.67 -55.92
C GLN A 73 6.93 0.76 -56.61
N THR A 74 6.01 1.62 -56.08
CA THR A 74 4.62 1.76 -56.59
C THR A 74 3.81 0.46 -56.60
N THR A 75 4.29 -0.57 -55.93
CA THR A 75 3.56 -1.83 -55.71
C THR A 75 2.67 -1.69 -54.48
N LYS A 76 1.34 -1.76 -54.65
CA LYS A 76 0.41 -1.66 -53.52
C LYS A 76 0.64 -2.79 -52.53
N ALA A 77 1.08 -2.47 -51.30
CA ALA A 77 1.12 -3.43 -50.21
C ALA A 77 -0.31 -3.88 -49.87
N PRO A 78 -0.56 -5.17 -49.63
CA PRO A 78 -1.89 -5.66 -49.30
C PRO A 78 -2.31 -5.15 -47.93
N ILE A 79 -3.60 -4.79 -47.73
CA ILE A 79 -4.17 -4.33 -46.46
C ILE A 79 -3.83 -5.27 -45.30
N GLY A 80 -3.80 -6.59 -45.58
CA GLY A 80 -3.41 -7.60 -44.57
C GLY A 80 -1.99 -7.43 -44.02
N ALA A 81 -1.04 -6.90 -44.79
CA ALA A 81 0.33 -6.64 -44.34
C ALA A 81 0.34 -5.50 -43.27
N TYR A 82 -0.39 -4.41 -43.53
CA TYR A 82 -0.53 -3.30 -42.56
C TYR A 82 -1.23 -3.78 -41.28
N VAL A 83 -2.30 -4.59 -41.40
CA VAL A 83 -2.99 -5.17 -40.25
C VAL A 83 -2.05 -6.03 -39.40
N CYS A 84 -1.22 -6.84 -40.02
CA CYS A 84 -0.23 -7.67 -39.33
C CYS A 84 0.84 -6.85 -38.63
N LEU A 85 1.35 -5.80 -39.28
CA LEU A 85 2.32 -4.89 -38.70
C LEU A 85 1.72 -4.17 -37.44
N LEU A 86 0.53 -3.60 -37.57
CA LEU A 86 -0.16 -2.91 -36.46
C LEU A 86 -0.44 -3.86 -35.29
N LYS A 87 -0.88 -5.11 -35.57
CA LYS A 87 -1.07 -6.14 -34.53
C LYS A 87 0.27 -6.52 -33.89
N GLY A 88 1.36 -6.58 -34.66
CA GLY A 88 2.71 -6.81 -34.16
C GLY A 88 3.18 -5.69 -33.24
N CYS A 89 2.95 -4.43 -33.61
CA CYS A 89 3.24 -3.26 -32.77
C CYS A 89 2.41 -3.27 -31.48
N SER A 90 1.11 -3.60 -31.55
CA SER A 90 0.22 -3.72 -30.38
C SER A 90 0.74 -4.73 -29.35
N ARG A 91 1.14 -5.94 -29.80
CA ARG A 91 1.63 -7.00 -28.91
C ARG A 91 2.92 -6.64 -28.20
N ARG A 92 3.77 -5.80 -28.80
CA ARG A 92 5.08 -5.40 -28.28
C ARG A 92 5.08 -4.03 -27.64
N LYS A 93 3.95 -3.34 -27.67
CA LYS A 93 3.82 -1.94 -27.25
C LYS A 93 4.80 -1.00 -27.97
N ALA A 94 5.09 -1.28 -29.23
CA ALA A 94 6.07 -0.59 -30.07
C ALA A 94 5.45 0.65 -30.72
N LEU A 95 5.35 1.76 -29.98
CA LEU A 95 4.66 2.98 -30.41
C LEU A 95 5.39 3.66 -31.60
N ALA A 96 6.71 3.72 -31.56
CA ALA A 96 7.48 4.36 -32.63
C ALA A 96 7.30 3.67 -33.99
N GLU A 97 7.39 2.34 -34.00
CA GLU A 97 7.13 1.52 -35.16
C GLU A 97 5.67 1.62 -35.62
N GLY A 98 4.73 1.69 -34.68
CA GLY A 98 3.31 1.91 -34.95
C GLY A 98 3.05 3.24 -35.66
N LYS A 99 3.73 4.33 -35.27
CA LYS A 99 3.68 5.63 -35.94
C LYS A 99 4.27 5.59 -37.36
N GLN A 100 5.35 4.84 -37.58
CA GLN A 100 5.89 4.62 -38.92
C GLN A 100 4.88 3.90 -39.84
N VAL A 101 4.25 2.83 -39.35
CA VAL A 101 3.22 2.11 -40.11
C VAL A 101 2.01 3.02 -40.40
N HIS A 102 1.61 3.86 -39.47
CA HIS A 102 0.53 4.84 -39.70
C HIS A 102 0.91 5.82 -40.82
N ALA A 103 2.14 6.36 -40.82
CA ALA A 103 2.62 7.23 -41.89
C ALA A 103 2.60 6.55 -43.26
N LEU A 104 2.97 5.27 -43.34
CA LEU A 104 2.90 4.47 -44.59
C LEU A 104 1.46 4.25 -45.05
N ILE A 105 0.50 4.07 -44.15
CA ILE A 105 -0.93 3.96 -44.47
C ILE A 105 -1.43 5.26 -45.09
N VAL A 106 -1.10 6.41 -44.49
CA VAL A 106 -1.46 7.75 -45.01
C VAL A 106 -0.81 7.98 -46.39
N GLN A 107 0.49 7.66 -46.54
CA GLN A 107 1.20 7.80 -47.81
C GLN A 107 0.60 6.91 -48.91
N SER A 108 0.02 5.76 -48.53
CA SER A 108 -0.65 4.84 -49.46
C SER A 108 -2.10 5.22 -49.77
N VAL A 109 -2.60 6.34 -49.23
CA VAL A 109 -3.99 6.81 -49.36
C VAL A 109 -5.01 5.76 -48.87
N LEU A 110 -4.68 5.08 -47.77
CA LEU A 110 -5.49 4.05 -47.15
C LEU A 110 -6.07 4.47 -45.78
N ASP A 111 -5.89 5.71 -45.41
CA ASP A 111 -6.35 6.31 -44.14
C ASP A 111 -7.89 6.25 -43.98
N SER A 112 -8.63 6.28 -45.07
CA SER A 112 -10.10 6.14 -45.06
C SER A 112 -10.59 4.70 -44.91
N ASN A 113 -9.67 3.71 -44.84
CA ASN A 113 -10.07 2.31 -44.71
C ASN A 113 -10.46 1.97 -43.27
N ILE A 114 -11.74 1.66 -43.05
CA ILE A 114 -12.31 1.39 -41.72
C ILE A 114 -11.58 0.29 -40.95
N LEU A 115 -11.14 -0.79 -41.65
CA LEU A 115 -10.39 -1.89 -41.01
C LEU A 115 -9.03 -1.43 -40.50
N LEU A 116 -8.30 -0.62 -41.28
CA LEU A 116 -7.01 -0.07 -40.89
C LEU A 116 -7.18 0.97 -39.78
N ALA A 117 -8.18 1.86 -39.89
CA ALA A 117 -8.47 2.86 -38.87
C ALA A 117 -8.79 2.19 -37.50
N ASN A 118 -9.66 1.16 -37.49
CA ASN A 118 -9.96 0.40 -36.26
C ASN A 118 -8.71 -0.28 -35.69
N THR A 119 -7.84 -0.83 -36.55
CA THR A 119 -6.61 -1.48 -36.11
C THR A 119 -5.59 -0.47 -35.59
N LEU A 120 -5.55 0.76 -36.17
CA LEU A 120 -4.75 1.87 -35.68
C LEU A 120 -5.22 2.35 -34.31
N VAL A 121 -6.54 2.56 -34.11
CA VAL A 121 -7.11 2.92 -32.80
C VAL A 121 -6.71 1.87 -31.76
N HIS A 122 -6.86 0.59 -32.08
CA HIS A 122 -6.46 -0.51 -31.17
C HIS A 122 -4.95 -0.53 -30.92
N MET A 123 -4.12 -0.29 -31.95
CA MET A 123 -2.65 -0.25 -31.81
C MET A 123 -2.24 0.90 -30.89
N TYR A 124 -2.73 2.11 -31.12
CA TYR A 124 -2.41 3.26 -30.27
C TYR A 124 -2.89 3.07 -28.82
N SER A 125 -4.08 2.48 -28.62
CA SER A 125 -4.60 2.11 -27.32
C SER A 125 -3.63 1.19 -26.57
N LYS A 126 -3.24 0.07 -27.19
CA LYS A 126 -2.33 -0.91 -26.57
C LYS A 126 -0.90 -0.38 -26.34
N CYS A 127 -0.50 0.63 -27.12
CA CYS A 127 0.77 1.35 -26.95
C CYS A 127 0.69 2.51 -25.94
N GLY A 128 -0.48 2.74 -25.29
CA GLY A 128 -0.68 3.77 -24.28
C GLY A 128 -0.88 5.19 -24.82
N SER A 129 -1.04 5.37 -26.15
CA SER A 129 -1.24 6.68 -26.78
C SER A 129 -2.72 6.93 -27.09
N VAL A 130 -3.52 7.22 -26.05
CA VAL A 130 -4.98 7.41 -26.17
C VAL A 130 -5.31 8.63 -27.02
N LEU A 131 -4.54 9.71 -26.94
CA LEU A 131 -4.73 10.91 -27.73
C LEU A 131 -4.56 10.64 -29.24
N ASP A 132 -3.56 9.85 -29.63
CA ASP A 132 -3.38 9.47 -31.05
C ASP A 132 -4.51 8.53 -31.49
N ALA A 133 -4.97 7.61 -30.62
CA ALA A 133 -6.13 6.76 -30.87
C ALA A 133 -7.39 7.61 -31.12
N HIS A 134 -7.62 8.63 -30.30
CA HIS A 134 -8.77 9.54 -30.43
C HIS A 134 -8.71 10.37 -31.72
N LYS A 135 -7.53 10.86 -32.11
CA LYS A 135 -7.35 11.59 -33.40
C LYS A 135 -7.71 10.70 -34.58
N VAL A 136 -7.25 9.45 -34.60
CA VAL A 136 -7.60 8.51 -35.67
C VAL A 136 -9.10 8.25 -35.70
N PHE A 137 -9.71 8.01 -34.53
CA PHE A 137 -11.15 7.80 -34.40
C PHE A 137 -11.96 9.00 -34.93
N SER A 138 -11.62 10.22 -34.52
CA SER A 138 -12.35 11.46 -34.91
C SER A 138 -12.25 11.75 -36.41
N ASN A 139 -11.17 11.28 -37.08
CA ASN A 139 -10.96 11.49 -38.52
C ASN A 139 -11.59 10.38 -39.39
N MET A 140 -12.23 9.38 -38.77
CA MET A 140 -12.90 8.31 -39.55
C MET A 140 -14.16 8.85 -40.25
N PRO A 141 -14.38 8.52 -41.54
CA PRO A 141 -15.53 8.98 -42.28
C PRO A 141 -16.86 8.37 -41.77
N GLN A 142 -16.80 7.21 -41.18
CA GLN A 142 -17.95 6.52 -40.56
C GLN A 142 -17.48 5.69 -39.36
N HIS A 143 -18.27 5.69 -38.32
CA HIS A 143 -18.06 4.87 -37.12
C HIS A 143 -18.98 3.65 -37.13
N ASN A 144 -18.46 2.52 -36.68
CA ASN A 144 -19.23 1.31 -36.47
C ASN A 144 -19.02 0.81 -35.00
N VAL A 145 -19.70 -0.27 -34.61
CA VAL A 145 -19.59 -0.82 -33.25
C VAL A 145 -18.14 -1.12 -32.87
N TYR A 146 -17.31 -1.63 -33.83
CA TYR A 146 -15.91 -1.94 -33.56
C TYR A 146 -15.05 -0.70 -33.32
N SER A 147 -15.28 0.40 -34.06
CA SER A 147 -14.55 1.66 -33.83
C SER A 147 -14.88 2.26 -32.46
N TRP A 148 -16.18 2.26 -32.09
CA TRP A 148 -16.61 2.69 -30.78
C TRP A 148 -16.06 1.81 -29.66
N THR A 149 -16.13 0.47 -29.81
CA THR A 149 -15.55 -0.47 -28.85
C THR A 149 -14.06 -0.22 -28.64
N ALA A 150 -13.32 0.02 -29.73
CA ALA A 150 -11.88 0.23 -29.67
C ALA A 150 -11.52 1.51 -28.91
N ILE A 151 -12.22 2.63 -29.16
CA ILE A 151 -11.93 3.89 -28.46
C ILE A 151 -12.42 3.88 -27.00
N ILE A 152 -13.61 3.35 -26.72
CA ILE A 152 -14.12 3.19 -25.35
C ILE A 152 -13.16 2.32 -24.53
N SER A 153 -12.68 1.20 -25.09
CA SER A 153 -11.68 0.35 -24.45
C SER A 153 -10.35 1.09 -24.22
N ALA A 154 -9.92 1.93 -25.18
CA ALA A 154 -8.70 2.73 -25.04
C ALA A 154 -8.74 3.64 -23.80
N TYR A 155 -9.84 4.36 -23.63
CA TYR A 155 -10.05 5.24 -22.47
C TYR A 155 -10.20 4.44 -21.17
N ALA A 156 -10.98 3.35 -21.19
CA ALA A 156 -11.13 2.47 -20.03
C ALA A 156 -9.81 1.85 -19.58
N ASP A 157 -8.99 1.32 -20.50
CA ASP A 157 -7.69 0.71 -20.21
C ASP A 157 -6.64 1.73 -19.72
N SER A 158 -6.75 3.01 -20.14
CA SER A 158 -5.86 4.10 -19.71
C SER A 158 -6.24 4.72 -18.34
N GLY A 159 -7.27 4.20 -17.68
CA GLY A 159 -7.75 4.72 -16.41
C GLY A 159 -8.71 5.90 -16.49
N GLN A 160 -9.05 6.38 -17.70
CA GLN A 160 -9.98 7.49 -17.95
C GLN A 160 -11.42 6.96 -18.08
N ALA A 161 -11.93 6.37 -17.01
CA ALA A 161 -13.21 5.68 -17.00
C ALA A 161 -14.41 6.62 -17.26
N GLU A 162 -14.34 7.88 -16.80
CA GLU A 162 -15.38 8.89 -17.05
C GLU A 162 -15.54 9.18 -18.56
N GLU A 163 -14.41 9.34 -19.27
CA GLU A 163 -14.44 9.59 -20.71
C GLU A 163 -14.94 8.37 -21.49
N ALA A 164 -14.62 7.16 -21.01
CA ALA A 164 -15.16 5.94 -21.60
C ALA A 164 -16.71 5.88 -21.50
N ILE A 165 -17.28 6.30 -20.37
CA ILE A 165 -18.73 6.37 -20.18
C ILE A 165 -19.36 7.46 -21.08
N LYS A 166 -18.74 8.63 -21.19
CA LYS A 166 -19.20 9.69 -22.10
C LYS A 166 -19.21 9.24 -23.57
N LEU A 167 -18.14 8.58 -24.00
CA LEU A 167 -18.06 8.02 -25.37
C LEU A 167 -19.15 6.96 -25.61
N PHE A 168 -19.48 6.16 -24.61
CA PHE A 168 -20.60 5.23 -24.72
C PHE A 168 -21.94 5.94 -24.90
N GLN A 169 -22.20 7.04 -24.16
CA GLN A 169 -23.39 7.86 -24.34
C GLN A 169 -23.46 8.45 -25.75
N GLN A 170 -22.35 8.99 -26.26
CA GLN A 170 -22.26 9.46 -27.64
C GLN A 170 -22.54 8.35 -28.66
N MET A 171 -22.01 7.13 -28.44
CA MET A 171 -22.34 5.98 -29.29
C MET A 171 -23.86 5.72 -29.32
N GLN A 172 -24.53 5.78 -28.17
CA GLN A 172 -26.00 5.59 -28.10
C GLN A 172 -26.77 6.70 -28.88
N GLU A 173 -26.30 7.94 -28.77
CA GLU A 173 -26.88 9.08 -29.52
C GLU A 173 -26.78 8.90 -31.04
N THR A 174 -25.76 8.20 -31.55
CA THR A 174 -25.67 7.88 -32.98
C THR A 174 -26.66 6.81 -33.46
N GLY A 175 -27.45 6.21 -32.56
CA GLY A 175 -28.39 5.14 -32.86
C GLY A 175 -27.75 3.75 -33.06
N LEU A 176 -26.45 3.62 -32.89
CA LEU A 176 -25.77 2.34 -33.00
C LEU A 176 -26.06 1.45 -31.79
N ALA A 177 -26.44 0.19 -32.05
CA ALA A 177 -26.74 -0.76 -31.00
C ALA A 177 -25.43 -1.30 -30.37
N PRO A 178 -25.18 -1.10 -29.06
CA PRO A 178 -24.04 -1.69 -28.39
C PRO A 178 -24.11 -3.22 -28.38
N ASP A 179 -22.97 -3.87 -28.60
CA ASP A 179 -22.84 -5.31 -28.44
C ASP A 179 -22.40 -5.68 -27.01
N LYS A 180 -22.30 -6.97 -26.71
CA LYS A 180 -21.91 -7.46 -25.40
C LYS A 180 -20.51 -6.98 -24.97
N VAL A 181 -19.59 -6.78 -25.92
CA VAL A 181 -18.22 -6.35 -25.61
C VAL A 181 -18.19 -4.92 -25.12
N VAL A 182 -18.98 -4.04 -25.75
CA VAL A 182 -19.16 -2.65 -25.30
C VAL A 182 -19.71 -2.62 -23.87
N PHE A 183 -20.76 -3.42 -23.57
CA PHE A 183 -21.32 -3.48 -22.22
C PHE A 183 -20.30 -3.92 -21.19
N VAL A 184 -19.51 -4.96 -21.47
CA VAL A 184 -18.45 -5.44 -20.56
C VAL A 184 -17.42 -4.34 -20.27
N VAL A 185 -17.00 -3.59 -21.28
CA VAL A 185 -16.01 -2.51 -21.09
C VAL A 185 -16.59 -1.36 -20.26
N VAL A 186 -17.83 -0.96 -20.55
CA VAL A 186 -18.45 0.17 -19.83
C VAL A 186 -18.82 -0.21 -18.39
N LEU A 187 -19.27 -1.45 -18.15
CA LEU A 187 -19.50 -1.97 -16.80
C LEU A 187 -18.20 -1.97 -15.95
N LYS A 188 -17.06 -2.34 -16.56
CA LYS A 188 -15.76 -2.23 -15.88
C LYS A 188 -15.37 -0.78 -15.58
N ALA A 189 -15.75 0.16 -16.45
CA ALA A 189 -15.55 1.59 -16.19
C ALA A 189 -16.44 2.06 -15.03
N CYS A 190 -17.71 1.67 -14.98
CA CYS A 190 -18.61 1.96 -13.85
C CYS A 190 -18.09 1.35 -12.53
N ALA A 191 -17.60 0.12 -12.58
CA ALA A 191 -17.01 -0.54 -11.42
C ALA A 191 -15.80 0.21 -10.84
N ARG A 192 -14.94 0.77 -11.71
CA ARG A 192 -13.77 1.59 -11.29
C ARG A 192 -14.15 2.90 -10.63
N LEU A 193 -15.24 3.52 -11.07
CA LEU A 193 -15.74 4.80 -10.55
C LEU A 193 -16.76 4.64 -9.42
N ALA A 194 -17.11 3.42 -9.05
CA ALA A 194 -18.24 3.11 -8.18
C ALA A 194 -19.55 3.79 -8.64
N ALA A 195 -19.75 3.91 -9.96
CA ALA A 195 -20.85 4.62 -10.60
C ALA A 195 -22.12 3.74 -10.67
N LEU A 196 -22.77 3.56 -9.52
CA LEU A 196 -23.88 2.62 -9.34
C LEU A 196 -25.07 2.92 -10.26
N GLU A 197 -25.50 4.17 -10.37
CA GLU A 197 -26.69 4.52 -11.14
C GLU A 197 -26.50 4.26 -12.65
N GLN A 198 -25.32 4.58 -13.19
CA GLN A 198 -24.97 4.22 -14.57
C GLN A 198 -24.89 2.70 -14.75
N GLY A 199 -24.35 1.99 -13.76
CA GLY A 199 -24.33 0.53 -13.74
C GLY A 199 -25.73 -0.10 -13.79
N LYS A 200 -26.69 0.42 -13.04
CA LYS A 200 -28.10 -0.02 -13.05
C LYS A 200 -28.78 0.25 -14.38
N GLN A 201 -28.53 1.40 -15.01
CA GLN A 201 -29.03 1.72 -16.34
C GLN A 201 -28.51 0.73 -17.38
N LEU A 202 -27.20 0.45 -17.37
CA LEU A 202 -26.60 -0.56 -18.23
C LEU A 202 -27.18 -1.95 -18.02
N HIS A 203 -27.42 -2.34 -16.77
CA HIS A 203 -28.04 -3.62 -16.46
C HIS A 203 -29.44 -3.73 -17.06
N SER A 204 -30.25 -2.67 -16.95
CA SER A 204 -31.56 -2.61 -17.60
C SER A 204 -31.49 -2.72 -19.13
N ASP A 205 -30.48 -2.08 -19.74
CA ASP A 205 -30.23 -2.18 -21.19
C ASP A 205 -29.80 -3.58 -21.63
N ILE A 206 -28.98 -4.23 -20.83
CA ILE A 206 -28.51 -5.61 -21.02
C ILE A 206 -29.70 -6.58 -21.01
N ILE A 207 -30.62 -6.42 -20.06
CA ILE A 207 -31.86 -7.22 -19.98
C ILE A 207 -32.72 -6.99 -21.21
N ARG A 208 -32.99 -5.74 -21.60
CA ARG A 208 -33.79 -5.38 -22.79
C ARG A 208 -33.24 -5.98 -24.08
N ARG A 209 -31.94 -6.17 -24.16
CA ARG A 209 -31.23 -6.71 -25.34
C ARG A 209 -31.00 -8.23 -25.28
N GLY A 210 -31.39 -8.89 -24.21
CA GLY A 210 -31.29 -10.34 -24.04
C GLY A 210 -29.87 -10.87 -23.75
N PHE A 211 -28.98 -10.01 -23.21
CA PHE A 211 -27.61 -10.46 -22.85
C PHE A 211 -27.49 -10.96 -21.41
N GLN A 212 -28.57 -11.03 -20.65
CA GLN A 212 -28.57 -11.45 -19.22
C GLN A 212 -28.07 -12.87 -19.00
N SER A 213 -28.16 -13.75 -20.00
CA SER A 213 -27.70 -15.14 -19.90
C SER A 213 -26.24 -15.35 -20.33
N ASP A 214 -25.54 -14.29 -20.79
CA ASP A 214 -24.13 -14.39 -21.15
C ASP A 214 -23.26 -14.37 -19.88
N VAL A 215 -22.48 -15.43 -19.66
CA VAL A 215 -21.66 -15.62 -18.45
C VAL A 215 -20.66 -14.48 -18.23
N ILE A 216 -20.06 -13.93 -19.31
CA ILE A 216 -19.09 -12.84 -19.22
C ILE A 216 -19.78 -11.55 -18.78
N VAL A 217 -20.95 -11.27 -19.34
CA VAL A 217 -21.76 -10.08 -18.95
C VAL A 217 -22.22 -10.23 -17.51
N GLY A 218 -22.74 -11.40 -17.12
CA GLY A 218 -23.18 -11.71 -15.76
C GLY A 218 -22.05 -11.55 -14.74
N SER A 219 -20.89 -12.15 -14.99
CA SER A 219 -19.70 -12.02 -14.11
C SER A 219 -19.23 -10.56 -13.97
N THR A 220 -19.33 -9.77 -15.07
CA THR A 220 -18.95 -8.35 -15.05
C THR A 220 -19.97 -7.50 -14.29
N LEU A 221 -21.26 -7.85 -14.34
CA LEU A 221 -22.30 -7.20 -13.54
C LEU A 221 -22.09 -7.52 -12.03
N VAL A 222 -21.79 -8.77 -11.69
CA VAL A 222 -21.44 -9.13 -10.31
C VAL A 222 -20.26 -8.31 -9.80
N ASP A 223 -19.18 -8.19 -10.58
CA ASP A 223 -18.00 -7.37 -10.24
C ASP A 223 -18.38 -5.87 -10.08
N MET A 224 -19.22 -5.34 -10.97
CA MET A 224 -19.67 -3.96 -10.92
C MET A 224 -20.48 -3.67 -9.65
N TYR A 225 -21.51 -4.47 -9.35
CA TYR A 225 -22.32 -4.27 -8.14
C TYR A 225 -21.48 -4.42 -6.87
N SER A 226 -20.59 -5.41 -6.81
CA SER A 226 -19.69 -5.63 -5.68
C SER A 226 -18.78 -4.43 -5.42
N LYS A 227 -18.17 -3.86 -6.48
CA LYS A 227 -17.29 -2.68 -6.36
C LYS A 227 -18.05 -1.40 -6.04
N CYS A 228 -19.35 -1.34 -6.35
CA CYS A 228 -20.23 -0.26 -5.92
C CYS A 228 -20.75 -0.44 -4.48
N GLY A 229 -20.33 -1.46 -3.75
CA GLY A 229 -20.77 -1.74 -2.38
C GLY A 229 -22.11 -2.46 -2.25
N CYS A 230 -22.76 -2.80 -3.38
CA CYS A 230 -24.06 -3.49 -3.42
C CYS A 230 -23.88 -5.01 -3.48
N THR A 231 -23.36 -5.59 -2.39
CA THR A 231 -23.02 -7.03 -2.31
C THR A 231 -24.25 -7.94 -2.35
N GLU A 232 -25.39 -7.46 -1.88
CA GLU A 232 -26.66 -8.20 -1.91
C GLU A 232 -27.20 -8.34 -3.34
N ASP A 233 -27.24 -7.23 -4.11
CA ASP A 233 -27.63 -7.23 -5.52
C ASP A 233 -26.68 -8.12 -6.34
N ALA A 234 -25.37 -8.05 -6.05
CA ALA A 234 -24.36 -8.89 -6.69
C ALA A 234 -24.61 -10.37 -6.40
N ARG A 235 -24.95 -10.72 -5.16
CA ARG A 235 -25.23 -12.11 -4.75
C ARG A 235 -26.51 -12.66 -5.38
N GLU A 236 -27.57 -11.84 -5.43
CA GLU A 236 -28.82 -12.22 -6.10
C GLU A 236 -28.58 -12.51 -7.57
N LEU A 237 -27.84 -11.63 -8.25
CA LEU A 237 -27.49 -11.80 -9.65
C LEU A 237 -26.65 -13.05 -9.87
N PHE A 238 -25.63 -13.28 -9.02
CA PHE A 238 -24.79 -14.47 -9.07
C PHE A 238 -25.62 -15.76 -8.89
N ASN A 239 -26.59 -15.77 -7.97
CA ASN A 239 -27.46 -16.92 -7.73
C ASN A 239 -28.37 -17.21 -8.92
N ASN A 240 -28.81 -16.18 -9.64
CA ASN A 240 -29.71 -16.27 -10.78
C ASN A 240 -28.98 -16.56 -12.11
N MET A 241 -27.63 -16.64 -12.13
CA MET A 241 -26.87 -17.04 -13.31
C MET A 241 -27.16 -18.50 -13.67
N SER A 242 -27.49 -18.78 -14.93
CA SER A 242 -27.76 -20.13 -15.45
C SER A 242 -26.52 -21.02 -15.45
N GLU A 243 -25.37 -20.43 -15.71
CA GLU A 243 -24.04 -21.06 -15.65
C GLU A 243 -23.08 -20.19 -14.87
N ARG A 244 -22.26 -20.80 -14.03
CA ARG A 244 -21.25 -20.14 -13.22
C ARG A 244 -19.88 -20.75 -13.52
N ASP A 245 -18.99 -19.95 -14.10
CA ASP A 245 -17.60 -20.33 -14.34
C ASP A 245 -16.68 -19.84 -13.21
N VAL A 246 -15.40 -20.18 -13.27
CA VAL A 246 -14.43 -19.74 -12.27
C VAL A 246 -14.34 -18.21 -12.15
N VAL A 247 -14.67 -17.47 -13.22
CA VAL A 247 -14.61 -15.99 -13.22
C VAL A 247 -15.77 -15.41 -12.41
N SER A 248 -16.98 -15.95 -12.57
CA SER A 248 -18.15 -15.50 -11.81
C SER A 248 -18.00 -15.80 -10.30
N TRP A 249 -17.48 -16.98 -9.95
CA TRP A 249 -17.16 -17.33 -8.57
C TRP A 249 -16.10 -16.38 -7.98
N THR A 250 -15.01 -16.15 -8.72
CA THR A 250 -13.94 -15.26 -8.29
C THR A 250 -14.42 -13.81 -8.13
N ALA A 251 -15.27 -13.32 -9.03
CA ALA A 251 -15.84 -11.98 -8.95
C ALA A 251 -16.68 -11.79 -7.66
N MET A 252 -17.50 -12.79 -7.32
CA MET A 252 -18.32 -12.71 -6.10
C MET A 252 -17.49 -12.87 -4.82
N ILE A 253 -16.51 -13.79 -4.79
CA ILE A 253 -15.57 -13.95 -3.67
C ILE A 253 -14.78 -12.65 -3.46
N ALA A 254 -14.24 -12.06 -4.54
CA ALA A 254 -13.54 -10.79 -4.48
C ALA A 254 -14.44 -9.65 -4.02
N GLY A 255 -15.70 -9.65 -4.44
CA GLY A 255 -16.69 -8.69 -4.00
C GLY A 255 -16.91 -8.73 -2.49
N TYR A 256 -17.11 -9.91 -1.91
CA TYR A 256 -17.22 -10.05 -0.47
C TYR A 256 -15.93 -9.66 0.26
N ALA A 257 -14.77 -10.09 -0.24
CA ALA A 257 -13.48 -9.77 0.35
C ALA A 257 -13.21 -8.25 0.41
N GLN A 258 -13.49 -7.52 -0.69
CA GLN A 258 -13.30 -6.07 -0.79
C GLN A 258 -14.25 -5.29 0.13
N ASN A 259 -15.45 -5.81 0.39
CA ASN A 259 -16.43 -5.20 1.29
C ASN A 259 -16.29 -5.66 2.76
N GLY A 260 -15.22 -6.37 3.11
CA GLY A 260 -14.95 -6.81 4.49
C GLY A 260 -15.80 -7.98 4.97
N LEU A 261 -16.55 -8.62 4.07
CA LEU A 261 -17.43 -9.77 4.35
C LEU A 261 -16.66 -11.10 4.23
N SER A 262 -15.67 -11.26 5.10
CA SER A 262 -14.71 -12.37 5.01
C SER A 262 -15.35 -13.75 5.26
N LYS A 263 -16.40 -13.83 6.08
CA LYS A 263 -17.13 -15.07 6.35
C LYS A 263 -17.88 -15.54 5.11
N GLU A 264 -18.54 -14.62 4.45
CA GLU A 264 -19.33 -14.86 3.24
C GLU A 264 -18.41 -15.25 2.07
N ALA A 265 -17.26 -14.58 1.95
CA ALA A 265 -16.24 -14.92 0.96
C ALA A 265 -15.72 -16.35 1.13
N PHE A 266 -15.44 -16.75 2.39
CA PHE A 266 -14.98 -18.10 2.70
C PHE A 266 -16.08 -19.16 2.47
N ALA A 267 -17.29 -18.90 2.92
CA ALA A 267 -18.42 -19.80 2.69
C ALA A 267 -18.65 -20.02 1.19
N LEU A 268 -18.51 -18.96 0.40
CA LEU A 268 -18.64 -19.03 -1.05
C LEU A 268 -17.50 -19.82 -1.71
N TYR A 269 -16.28 -19.69 -1.21
CA TYR A 269 -15.14 -20.49 -1.67
C TYR A 269 -15.34 -21.98 -1.38
N GLU A 270 -15.81 -22.34 -0.20
CA GLU A 270 -16.13 -23.73 0.12
C GLU A 270 -17.30 -24.27 -0.76
N GLN A 271 -18.31 -23.44 -1.04
CA GLN A 271 -19.38 -23.80 -1.97
C GLN A 271 -18.82 -24.03 -3.39
N MET A 272 -17.93 -23.17 -3.89
CA MET A 272 -17.25 -23.33 -5.18
C MET A 272 -16.56 -24.70 -5.30
N LYS A 273 -15.86 -25.11 -4.23
CA LYS A 273 -15.20 -26.43 -4.17
C LYS A 273 -16.20 -27.59 -4.17
N GLN A 274 -17.29 -27.45 -3.42
CA GLN A 274 -18.37 -28.46 -3.36
C GLN A 274 -19.07 -28.63 -4.71
N GLU A 275 -19.26 -27.57 -5.47
CA GLU A 275 -19.80 -27.61 -6.84
C GLU A 275 -18.77 -28.11 -7.88
N GLY A 276 -17.55 -28.46 -7.45
CA GLY A 276 -16.51 -29.04 -8.30
C GLY A 276 -15.77 -28.03 -9.19
N VAL A 277 -16.01 -26.73 -8.99
CA VAL A 277 -15.30 -25.68 -9.71
C VAL A 277 -13.92 -25.47 -9.08
N GLN A 278 -12.85 -25.67 -9.85
CA GLN A 278 -11.48 -25.50 -9.35
C GLN A 278 -11.12 -24.03 -9.27
N PRO A 279 -10.69 -23.51 -8.09
CA PRO A 279 -10.22 -22.15 -7.96
C PRO A 279 -8.95 -21.93 -8.80
N ASN A 280 -8.84 -20.76 -9.41
CA ASN A 280 -7.63 -20.33 -10.12
C ASN A 280 -6.74 -19.48 -9.21
N ASN A 281 -5.55 -19.09 -9.72
CA ASN A 281 -4.61 -18.28 -8.95
C ASN A 281 -5.21 -16.95 -8.49
N VAL A 282 -6.09 -16.32 -9.28
CA VAL A 282 -6.76 -15.06 -8.90
C VAL A 282 -7.68 -15.28 -7.70
N THR A 283 -8.48 -16.36 -7.70
CA THR A 283 -9.33 -16.72 -6.56
C THR A 283 -8.49 -16.91 -5.29
N LEU A 284 -7.41 -17.70 -5.39
CA LEU A 284 -6.55 -18.04 -4.26
C LEU A 284 -5.79 -16.80 -3.73
N SER A 285 -5.24 -15.97 -4.62
CA SER A 285 -4.55 -14.73 -4.24
C SER A 285 -5.50 -13.73 -3.57
N THR A 286 -6.76 -13.65 -4.02
CA THR A 286 -7.79 -12.82 -3.38
C THR A 286 -8.10 -13.30 -1.96
N LEU A 287 -8.18 -14.61 -1.76
CA LEU A 287 -8.41 -15.18 -0.43
C LEU A 287 -7.19 -14.99 0.49
N VAL A 288 -5.97 -15.15 -0.04
CA VAL A 288 -4.73 -14.87 0.70
C VAL A 288 -4.71 -13.42 1.17
N ASP A 289 -5.01 -12.46 0.29
CA ASP A 289 -5.09 -11.04 0.62
C ASP A 289 -6.17 -10.74 1.68
N MET A 290 -7.34 -11.36 1.54
CA MET A 290 -8.43 -11.22 2.49
C MET A 290 -8.07 -11.77 3.88
N TYR A 291 -7.55 -12.99 3.97
CA TYR A 291 -7.13 -13.58 5.24
C TYR A 291 -6.05 -12.74 5.91
N ALA A 292 -5.10 -12.27 5.13
CA ALA A 292 -4.02 -11.42 5.59
C ALA A 292 -4.55 -10.09 6.17
N LYS A 293 -5.46 -9.41 5.47
CA LYS A 293 -6.11 -8.17 5.94
C LYS A 293 -6.93 -8.36 7.21
N CYS A 294 -7.55 -9.53 7.39
CA CYS A 294 -8.26 -9.88 8.62
C CYS A 294 -7.32 -10.26 9.78
N GLY A 295 -6.01 -10.29 9.57
CA GLY A 295 -5.01 -10.69 10.56
C GLY A 295 -4.91 -12.19 10.78
N CYS A 296 -5.51 -13.01 9.90
CA CYS A 296 -5.42 -14.47 9.89
C CYS A 296 -4.22 -14.91 9.01
N THR A 297 -3.03 -14.47 9.39
CA THR A 297 -1.80 -14.65 8.58
C THR A 297 -1.38 -16.11 8.44
N GLU A 298 -1.70 -16.97 9.40
CA GLU A 298 -1.40 -18.40 9.37
C GLU A 298 -2.28 -19.12 8.35
N ASP A 299 -3.58 -18.84 8.33
CA ASP A 299 -4.52 -19.40 7.35
C ASP A 299 -4.17 -18.91 5.92
N ALA A 300 -3.80 -17.63 5.78
CA ALA A 300 -3.30 -17.07 4.53
C ALA A 300 -2.05 -17.82 4.04
N ARG A 301 -1.12 -18.13 4.96
CA ARG A 301 0.11 -18.86 4.65
C ARG A 301 -0.17 -20.32 4.26
N GLU A 302 -1.08 -20.99 4.95
CA GLU A 302 -1.50 -22.37 4.62
C GLU A 302 -2.08 -22.41 3.19
N LEU A 303 -2.99 -21.47 2.88
CA LEU A 303 -3.58 -21.37 1.54
C LEU A 303 -2.52 -21.08 0.47
N PHE A 304 -1.62 -20.13 0.73
CA PHE A 304 -0.52 -19.78 -0.16
C PHE A 304 0.43 -20.97 -0.41
N ASN A 305 0.76 -21.75 0.61
CA ASN A 305 1.63 -22.93 0.48
C ASN A 305 0.96 -24.05 -0.33
N ASN A 306 -0.36 -24.13 -0.32
CA ASN A 306 -1.14 -25.13 -1.05
C ASN A 306 -1.43 -24.74 -2.51
N MET A 307 -1.00 -23.56 -2.97
CA MET A 307 -1.11 -23.16 -4.37
C MET A 307 -0.17 -24.00 -5.24
N SER A 308 -0.68 -24.50 -6.36
CA SER A 308 0.10 -25.30 -7.32
C SER A 308 1.12 -24.44 -8.07
N GLU A 309 0.78 -23.21 -8.36
CA GLU A 309 1.64 -22.21 -8.98
C GLU A 309 1.48 -20.90 -8.21
N ARG A 310 2.60 -20.25 -7.93
CA ARG A 310 2.65 -18.96 -7.25
C ARG A 310 3.19 -17.90 -8.19
N ASP A 311 2.34 -16.96 -8.58
CA ASP A 311 2.70 -15.82 -9.41
C ASP A 311 3.08 -14.59 -8.57
N VAL A 312 3.54 -13.51 -9.20
CA VAL A 312 3.92 -12.28 -8.51
C VAL A 312 2.79 -11.68 -7.67
N VAL A 313 1.52 -11.90 -8.08
CA VAL A 313 0.35 -11.36 -7.37
C VAL A 313 0.14 -12.09 -6.05
N SER A 314 0.22 -13.42 -6.04
CA SER A 314 0.09 -14.23 -4.82
C SER A 314 1.22 -13.97 -3.83
N TRP A 315 2.46 -13.81 -4.31
CA TRP A 315 3.59 -13.40 -3.48
C TRP A 315 3.39 -12.02 -2.88
N SER A 316 3.00 -11.03 -3.68
CA SER A 316 2.76 -9.66 -3.21
C SER A 316 1.61 -9.58 -2.21
N ALA A 317 0.53 -10.37 -2.40
CA ALA A 317 -0.57 -10.46 -1.45
C ALA A 317 -0.09 -10.98 -0.08
N MET A 318 0.73 -12.03 -0.06
CA MET A 318 1.26 -12.58 1.18
C MET A 318 2.27 -11.64 1.86
N ILE A 319 3.16 -11.01 1.08
CA ILE A 319 4.12 -9.99 1.56
C ILE A 319 3.36 -8.80 2.17
N ALA A 320 2.33 -8.28 1.49
CA ALA A 320 1.48 -7.21 1.98
C ALA A 320 0.79 -7.59 3.29
N GLY A 321 0.25 -8.81 3.34
CA GLY A 321 -0.42 -9.33 4.52
C GLY A 321 0.48 -9.37 5.75
N TYR A 322 1.69 -9.87 5.61
CA TYR A 322 2.64 -9.85 6.70
C TYR A 322 3.06 -8.44 7.10
N ALA A 323 3.33 -7.55 6.13
CA ALA A 323 3.70 -6.16 6.41
C ALA A 323 2.59 -5.41 7.18
N GLN A 324 1.33 -5.53 6.75
CA GLN A 324 0.18 -4.87 7.39
C GLN A 324 -0.11 -5.38 8.81
N ASN A 325 0.21 -6.64 9.10
CA ASN A 325 0.04 -7.23 10.43
C ASN A 325 1.26 -7.03 11.34
N GLY A 326 2.22 -6.18 10.96
CA GLY A 326 3.42 -5.91 11.75
C GLY A 326 4.46 -7.04 11.73
N LEU A 327 4.30 -8.02 10.84
CA LEU A 327 5.20 -9.15 10.63
C LEU A 327 6.23 -8.82 9.51
N GLY A 328 6.83 -7.63 9.57
CA GLY A 328 7.75 -7.15 8.54
C GLY A 328 8.95 -8.07 8.31
N LYS A 329 9.45 -8.73 9.37
CA LYS A 329 10.53 -9.73 9.27
C LYS A 329 10.12 -10.91 8.38
N ASP A 330 8.92 -11.43 8.56
CA ASP A 330 8.40 -12.54 7.77
C ASP A 330 8.11 -12.11 6.32
N SER A 331 7.68 -10.85 6.13
CA SER A 331 7.54 -10.23 4.82
C SER A 331 8.87 -10.22 4.04
N LEU A 332 9.97 -9.84 4.68
CA LEU A 332 11.31 -9.85 4.07
C LEU A 332 11.84 -11.27 3.81
N ALA A 333 11.56 -12.22 4.70
CA ALA A 333 11.89 -13.63 4.50
C ALA A 333 11.16 -14.23 3.29
N LEU A 334 9.91 -13.82 3.05
CA LEU A 334 9.15 -14.22 1.85
C LEU A 334 9.80 -13.74 0.56
N TYR A 335 10.40 -12.55 0.55
CA TYR A 335 11.12 -12.06 -0.62
C TYR A 335 12.31 -12.94 -1.00
N GLU A 336 13.06 -13.40 0.00
CA GLU A 336 14.16 -14.35 -0.26
C GLU A 336 13.63 -15.67 -0.83
N GLN A 337 12.51 -16.18 -0.34
CA GLN A 337 11.86 -17.37 -0.88
C GLN A 337 11.36 -17.14 -2.32
N MET A 338 10.72 -15.99 -2.61
CA MET A 338 10.28 -15.60 -3.94
C MET A 338 11.42 -15.63 -4.97
N LYS A 339 12.60 -15.10 -4.58
CA LYS A 339 13.82 -15.15 -5.40
C LYS A 339 14.30 -16.57 -5.66
N GLN A 340 14.29 -17.43 -4.63
CA GLN A 340 14.68 -18.84 -4.74
C GLN A 340 13.77 -19.62 -5.68
N GLU A 341 12.47 -19.32 -5.69
CA GLU A 341 11.49 -19.91 -6.62
C GLU A 341 11.57 -19.30 -8.03
N GLY A 342 12.44 -18.31 -8.25
CA GLY A 342 12.67 -17.70 -9.58
C GLY A 342 11.58 -16.71 -10.01
N VAL A 343 10.62 -16.37 -9.13
CA VAL A 343 9.57 -15.40 -9.43
C VAL A 343 10.14 -13.98 -9.37
N GLN A 344 9.93 -13.21 -10.44
CA GLN A 344 10.48 -11.86 -10.54
C GLN A 344 9.57 -10.86 -9.82
N PRO A 345 10.08 -10.07 -8.84
CA PRO A 345 9.32 -9.00 -8.20
C PRO A 345 9.00 -7.88 -9.19
N ASP A 346 7.84 -7.28 -9.03
CA ASP A 346 7.41 -6.08 -9.73
C ASP A 346 7.55 -4.82 -8.84
N ASN A 347 7.12 -3.67 -9.35
CA ASN A 347 7.16 -2.41 -8.59
C ASN A 347 6.30 -2.47 -7.33
N VAL A 348 5.15 -3.16 -7.35
CA VAL A 348 4.27 -3.34 -6.18
C VAL A 348 4.99 -4.14 -5.09
N THR A 349 5.63 -5.25 -5.47
CA THR A 349 6.43 -6.07 -4.54
C THR A 349 7.50 -5.22 -3.85
N PHE A 350 8.25 -4.40 -4.62
CA PHE A 350 9.28 -3.52 -4.05
C PHE A 350 8.70 -2.48 -3.10
N VAL A 351 7.58 -1.84 -3.44
CA VAL A 351 6.91 -0.88 -2.56
C VAL A 351 6.56 -1.52 -1.21
N LEU A 352 5.97 -2.72 -1.21
CA LEU A 352 5.60 -3.44 0.01
C LEU A 352 6.81 -3.81 0.87
N LEU A 353 7.89 -4.27 0.24
CA LEU A 353 9.13 -4.63 0.94
C LEU A 353 9.84 -3.40 1.52
N LEU A 354 9.87 -2.28 0.80
CA LEU A 354 10.42 -1.02 1.30
C LEU A 354 9.61 -0.50 2.50
N GLN A 355 8.27 -0.63 2.47
CA GLN A 355 7.41 -0.31 3.61
C GLN A 355 7.71 -1.22 4.83
N ALA A 356 7.97 -2.51 4.59
CA ALA A 356 8.39 -3.42 5.65
C ALA A 356 9.75 -3.00 6.24
N CYS A 357 10.76 -2.67 5.42
CA CYS A 357 12.04 -2.13 5.88
C CYS A 357 11.87 -0.84 6.71
N ALA A 358 11.02 0.08 6.22
CA ALA A 358 10.72 1.33 6.91
C ALA A 358 10.07 1.09 8.29
N SER A 359 9.16 0.11 8.39
CA SER A 359 8.48 -0.24 9.63
C SER A 359 9.41 -0.86 10.69
N LEU A 360 10.47 -1.53 10.25
CA LEU A 360 11.47 -2.21 11.09
C LEU A 360 12.76 -1.38 11.29
N ALA A 361 12.89 -0.27 10.57
CA ALA A 361 14.14 0.48 10.40
C ALA A 361 15.31 -0.38 9.90
N ALA A 362 15.01 -1.34 9.01
CA ALA A 362 15.96 -2.28 8.42
C ALA A 362 16.71 -1.61 7.24
N LEU A 363 17.74 -0.83 7.56
CA LEU A 363 18.45 0.02 6.60
C LEU A 363 19.25 -0.80 5.59
N GLU A 364 19.97 -1.81 6.03
CA GLU A 364 20.85 -2.58 5.13
C GLU A 364 20.03 -3.44 4.15
N GLN A 365 18.93 -4.03 4.60
CA GLN A 365 17.98 -4.70 3.73
C GLN A 365 17.33 -3.71 2.77
N GLY A 366 16.99 -2.48 3.23
CA GLY A 366 16.51 -1.40 2.38
C GLY A 366 17.49 -1.00 1.28
N LYS A 367 18.79 -0.92 1.58
CA LYS A 367 19.86 -0.65 0.60
C LYS A 367 20.01 -1.80 -0.41
N GLN A 368 19.88 -3.05 0.02
CA GLN A 368 19.88 -4.19 -0.90
C GLN A 368 18.71 -4.14 -1.87
N LEU A 369 17.49 -3.87 -1.36
CA LEU A 369 16.31 -3.68 -2.21
C LEU A 369 16.51 -2.52 -3.20
N HIS A 370 17.10 -1.39 -2.75
CA HIS A 370 17.41 -0.27 -3.64
C HIS A 370 18.38 -0.69 -4.77
N SER A 371 19.42 -1.46 -4.45
CA SER A 371 20.31 -2.03 -5.49
C SER A 371 19.57 -2.93 -6.47
N ASP A 372 18.64 -3.78 -5.99
CA ASP A 372 17.85 -4.66 -6.84
C ASP A 372 16.84 -3.88 -7.73
N ILE A 373 16.27 -2.79 -7.21
CA ILE A 373 15.41 -1.86 -7.93
C ILE A 373 16.17 -1.24 -9.12
N ILE A 374 17.41 -0.76 -8.88
CA ILE A 374 18.26 -0.19 -9.93
C ILE A 374 18.59 -1.24 -10.99
N LYS A 375 19.04 -2.44 -10.60
CA LYS A 375 19.37 -3.53 -11.53
C LYS A 375 18.20 -3.93 -12.44
N ARG A 376 16.97 -3.77 -11.96
CA ARG A 376 15.74 -4.14 -12.69
C ARG A 376 15.11 -2.98 -13.45
N GLY A 377 15.65 -1.77 -13.35
CA GLY A 377 15.20 -0.60 -14.10
C GLY A 377 13.97 0.10 -13.52
N PHE A 378 13.63 -0.10 -12.24
CA PHE A 378 12.50 0.58 -11.58
C PHE A 378 12.88 1.93 -10.95
N GLN A 379 14.12 2.41 -11.12
CA GLN A 379 14.59 3.68 -10.54
C GLN A 379 13.82 4.92 -11.03
N SER A 380 13.17 4.84 -12.18
CA SER A 380 12.35 5.94 -12.74
C SER A 380 10.87 5.85 -12.36
N ASP A 381 10.45 4.80 -11.63
CA ASP A 381 9.09 4.69 -11.14
C ASP A 381 8.89 5.65 -9.95
N VAL A 382 7.97 6.60 -10.09
CA VAL A 382 7.74 7.65 -9.08
C VAL A 382 7.23 7.08 -7.75
N ILE A 383 6.46 5.97 -7.78
CA ILE A 383 5.92 5.34 -6.58
C ILE A 383 7.06 4.64 -5.82
N VAL A 384 7.90 3.88 -6.53
CA VAL A 384 9.08 3.22 -5.96
C VAL A 384 10.04 4.26 -5.40
N GLY A 385 10.35 5.33 -6.15
CA GLY A 385 11.21 6.43 -5.72
C GLY A 385 10.69 7.12 -4.46
N SER A 386 9.40 7.46 -4.41
CA SER A 386 8.77 8.06 -3.23
C SER A 386 8.83 7.13 -2.00
N THR A 387 8.67 5.82 -2.20
CA THR A 387 8.75 4.84 -1.12
C THR A 387 10.19 4.63 -0.64
N LEU A 388 11.17 4.73 -1.53
CA LEU A 388 12.60 4.74 -1.15
C LEU A 388 12.92 5.96 -0.27
N VAL A 389 12.45 7.15 -0.65
CA VAL A 389 12.61 8.38 0.17
C VAL A 389 12.00 8.17 1.56
N ASP A 390 10.80 7.61 1.66
CA ASP A 390 10.14 7.30 2.93
C ASP A 390 10.94 6.27 3.76
N MET A 391 11.43 5.21 3.11
CA MET A 391 12.23 4.18 3.77
C MET A 391 13.54 4.75 4.37
N TYR A 392 14.33 5.48 3.59
CA TYR A 392 15.56 6.09 4.09
C TYR A 392 15.29 7.07 5.23
N SER A 393 14.26 7.91 5.09
CA SER A 393 13.84 8.86 6.12
C SER A 393 13.46 8.16 7.44
N LYS A 394 12.65 7.09 7.35
CA LYS A 394 12.24 6.29 8.51
C LYS A 394 13.36 5.46 9.14
N CYS A 395 14.43 5.19 8.39
CA CYS A 395 15.65 4.61 8.92
C CYS A 395 16.61 5.66 9.51
N GLY A 396 16.22 6.94 9.57
CA GLY A 396 17.03 8.03 10.12
C GLY A 396 18.15 8.52 9.17
N CYS A 397 18.08 8.18 7.88
CA CYS A 397 19.05 8.60 6.84
C CYS A 397 18.45 9.71 5.99
N THR A 398 18.25 10.88 6.58
CA THR A 398 17.60 12.03 5.91
C THR A 398 18.41 12.62 4.75
N GLU A 399 19.74 12.53 4.80
CA GLU A 399 20.64 12.98 3.75
C GLU A 399 20.52 12.10 2.49
N ASP A 400 20.60 10.78 2.65
CA ASP A 400 20.40 9.83 1.55
C ASP A 400 19.00 9.98 0.93
N ALA A 401 17.97 10.17 1.77
CA ALA A 401 16.60 10.42 1.33
C ALA A 401 16.49 11.71 0.49
N ARG A 402 17.17 12.77 0.93
CA ARG A 402 17.18 14.06 0.22
C ARG A 402 17.92 13.97 -1.12
N GLU A 403 19.06 13.30 -1.15
CA GLU A 403 19.82 13.08 -2.39
C GLU A 403 18.96 12.31 -3.40
N LEU A 404 18.33 11.23 -2.96
CA LEU A 404 17.44 10.44 -3.81
C LEU A 404 16.27 11.27 -4.33
N PHE A 405 15.61 12.06 -3.45
CA PHE A 405 14.52 12.96 -3.82
C PHE A 405 14.97 13.99 -4.88
N ASN A 406 16.16 14.57 -4.74
CA ASN A 406 16.69 15.54 -5.69
C ASN A 406 16.97 14.92 -7.06
N ASN A 407 17.36 13.64 -7.10
CA ASN A 407 17.71 12.91 -8.32
C ASN A 407 16.49 12.27 -9.01
N MET A 408 15.27 12.38 -8.44
CA MET A 408 14.05 11.88 -9.09
C MET A 408 13.77 12.68 -10.37
N SER A 409 13.52 11.98 -11.48
CA SER A 409 13.19 12.58 -12.79
C SER A 409 11.84 13.31 -12.79
N GLU A 410 10.88 12.77 -12.05
CA GLU A 410 9.57 13.36 -11.84
C GLU A 410 9.22 13.33 -10.35
N ARG A 411 8.63 14.42 -9.87
CA ARG A 411 8.18 14.58 -8.49
C ARG A 411 6.70 14.88 -8.47
N ASN A 412 5.93 14.12 -7.72
CA ASN A 412 4.51 14.36 -7.49
C ASN A 412 4.23 14.71 -6.02
N VAL A 413 2.97 15.00 -5.67
CA VAL A 413 2.58 15.33 -4.30
C VAL A 413 3.02 14.26 -3.27
N VAL A 414 3.08 12.98 -3.67
CA VAL A 414 3.48 11.88 -2.77
C VAL A 414 4.97 11.97 -2.45
N SER A 415 5.84 12.18 -3.45
CA SER A 415 7.30 12.30 -3.22
C SER A 415 7.66 13.51 -2.37
N TRP A 416 7.01 14.67 -2.61
CA TRP A 416 7.17 15.85 -1.78
C TRP A 416 6.73 15.59 -0.34
N THR A 417 5.55 15.00 -0.15
CA THR A 417 5.00 14.68 1.18
C THR A 417 5.87 13.68 1.93
N ALA A 418 6.41 12.66 1.25
CA ALA A 418 7.31 11.67 1.85
C ALA A 418 8.58 12.34 2.40
N MET A 419 9.20 13.27 1.64
CA MET A 419 10.40 13.97 2.10
C MET A 419 10.10 14.96 3.24
N ILE A 420 8.98 15.69 3.17
CA ILE A 420 8.52 16.59 4.24
C ILE A 420 8.27 15.79 5.53
N ALA A 421 7.56 14.64 5.43
CA ALA A 421 7.32 13.75 6.56
C ALA A 421 8.63 13.18 7.14
N GLY A 422 9.59 12.87 6.26
CA GLY A 422 10.93 12.44 6.66
C GLY A 422 11.65 13.47 7.52
N TYR A 423 11.65 14.71 7.10
CA TYR A 423 12.21 15.80 7.90
C TYR A 423 11.45 16.00 9.21
N ALA A 424 10.12 15.98 9.17
CA ALA A 424 9.28 16.08 10.37
C ALA A 424 9.65 15.02 11.42
N GLN A 425 9.67 13.73 11.02
CA GLN A 425 9.95 12.62 11.93
C GLN A 425 11.36 12.68 12.56
N ASN A 426 12.31 13.28 11.85
CA ASN A 426 13.69 13.44 12.33
C ASN A 426 13.93 14.80 13.05
N GLY A 427 12.86 15.59 13.33
CA GLY A 427 12.94 16.82 14.08
C GLY A 427 13.52 18.01 13.31
N LEU A 428 13.60 17.91 11.98
CA LEU A 428 14.12 18.92 11.06
C LEU A 428 12.97 19.81 10.53
N GLY A 429 12.29 20.51 11.44
CA GLY A 429 11.07 21.26 11.10
C GLY A 429 11.30 22.45 10.20
N LYS A 430 12.43 23.14 10.31
CA LYS A 430 12.75 24.26 9.41
C LYS A 430 13.00 23.79 7.99
N GLU A 431 13.68 22.66 7.84
CA GLU A 431 13.93 22.00 6.54
C GLU A 431 12.62 21.50 5.92
N ALA A 432 11.70 20.98 6.74
CA ALA A 432 10.37 20.57 6.29
C ALA A 432 9.56 21.77 5.76
N LEU A 433 9.57 22.92 6.46
CA LEU A 433 8.93 24.16 6.02
C LEU A 433 9.55 24.71 4.73
N ALA A 434 10.88 24.74 4.65
CA ALA A 434 11.59 25.21 3.45
C ALA A 434 11.26 24.33 2.23
N LEU A 435 11.10 23.01 2.46
CA LEU A 435 10.71 22.08 1.41
C LEU A 435 9.25 22.25 1.00
N PHE A 436 8.36 22.54 1.93
CA PHE A 436 6.96 22.86 1.66
C PHE A 436 6.82 24.12 0.81
N ASP A 437 7.59 25.18 1.11
CA ASP A 437 7.65 26.38 0.31
C ASP A 437 8.22 26.13 -1.11
N GLN A 438 9.21 25.22 -1.21
CA GLN A 438 9.76 24.81 -2.50
C GLN A 438 8.72 24.07 -3.33
N MET A 439 7.96 23.12 -2.74
CA MET A 439 6.85 22.39 -3.38
C MET A 439 5.84 23.34 -4.02
N GLN A 440 5.45 24.39 -3.30
CA GLN A 440 4.49 25.39 -3.77
C GLN A 440 5.08 26.23 -4.91
N ARG A 441 6.36 26.66 -4.81
CA ARG A 441 7.05 27.42 -5.86
C ARG A 441 7.24 26.62 -7.15
N GLU A 442 7.40 25.29 -7.06
CA GLU A 442 7.47 24.38 -8.20
C GLU A 442 6.08 24.03 -8.77
N GLY A 443 5.01 24.62 -8.22
CA GLY A 443 3.63 24.47 -8.72
C GLY A 443 2.93 23.18 -8.31
N THR A 444 3.51 22.37 -7.42
CA THR A 444 2.84 21.18 -6.88
C THR A 444 1.90 21.58 -5.76
N LYS A 445 0.60 21.31 -5.92
CA LYS A 445 -0.41 21.67 -4.92
C LYS A 445 -0.35 20.70 -3.71
N PRO A 446 -0.21 21.23 -2.47
CA PRO A 446 -0.32 20.44 -1.26
C PRO A 446 -1.71 19.82 -1.11
N ASN A 447 -1.77 18.62 -0.56
CA ASN A 447 -3.02 17.95 -0.17
C ASN A 447 -3.15 17.87 1.36
N GLU A 448 -4.23 17.26 1.85
CA GLU A 448 -4.50 17.07 3.28
C GLU A 448 -3.32 16.43 4.01
N VAL A 449 -2.74 15.36 3.45
CA VAL A 449 -1.60 14.64 4.07
C VAL A 449 -0.35 15.52 4.12
N THR A 450 -0.09 16.34 3.10
CA THR A 450 1.03 17.28 3.10
C THR A 450 0.92 18.25 4.28
N TYR A 451 -0.28 18.82 4.51
CA TYR A 451 -0.51 19.73 5.63
C TYR A 451 -0.35 19.06 7.00
N ILE A 452 -0.83 17.82 7.16
CA ILE A 452 -0.59 17.04 8.40
C ILE A 452 0.91 16.91 8.67
N CYS A 453 1.71 16.56 7.63
CA CYS A 453 3.16 16.42 7.77
C CYS A 453 3.86 17.73 8.15
N VAL A 454 3.46 18.84 7.52
CA VAL A 454 4.03 20.18 7.83
C VAL A 454 3.65 20.65 9.23
N LEU A 455 2.38 20.50 9.63
CA LEU A 455 1.93 20.84 10.96
C LEU A 455 2.60 19.97 12.04
N SER A 456 2.80 18.68 11.75
CA SER A 456 3.58 17.80 12.63
C SER A 456 5.04 18.24 12.74
N ALA A 457 5.65 18.70 11.65
CA ALA A 457 7.00 19.28 11.68
C ALA A 457 7.08 20.53 12.56
N CYS A 458 6.10 21.43 12.43
CA CYS A 458 5.97 22.60 13.31
C CYS A 458 5.81 22.20 14.76
N ALA A 459 4.96 21.19 15.06
CA ALA A 459 4.73 20.69 16.40
C ALA A 459 6.02 20.14 17.03
N GLN A 460 6.75 19.29 16.30
CA GLN A 460 8.00 18.71 16.78
C GLN A 460 9.11 19.73 17.02
N SER A 461 9.11 20.82 16.26
CA SER A 461 10.10 21.91 16.38
C SER A 461 9.59 23.11 17.18
N ARG A 462 8.37 23.05 17.72
CA ARG A 462 7.71 24.12 18.51
C ARG A 462 7.59 25.45 17.75
N LEU A 463 7.39 25.40 16.44
CA LEU A 463 7.25 26.55 15.56
C LEU A 463 5.77 26.99 15.53
N VAL A 464 5.34 27.72 16.58
CA VAL A 464 3.91 28.02 16.80
C VAL A 464 3.36 28.98 15.76
N ASP A 465 4.09 30.05 15.46
CA ASP A 465 3.63 31.07 14.53
C ASP A 465 3.56 30.55 13.10
N GLU A 466 4.58 29.78 12.68
CA GLU A 466 4.61 29.12 11.38
C GLU A 466 3.48 28.09 11.26
N GLY A 467 3.24 27.30 12.31
CA GLY A 467 2.16 26.33 12.34
C GLY A 467 0.78 26.98 12.23
N ARG A 468 0.53 28.10 12.93
CA ARG A 468 -0.70 28.88 12.79
C ARG A 468 -0.86 29.40 11.37
N HIS A 469 0.21 29.95 10.79
CA HIS A 469 0.21 30.45 9.42
C HIS A 469 -0.10 29.32 8.41
N VAL A 470 0.53 28.17 8.55
CA VAL A 470 0.30 26.99 7.71
C VAL A 470 -1.16 26.54 7.82
N PHE A 471 -1.69 26.42 9.04
CA PHE A 471 -3.08 26.00 9.29
C PHE A 471 -4.09 26.96 8.65
N ASP A 472 -3.88 28.28 8.81
CA ASP A 472 -4.73 29.29 8.20
C ASP A 472 -4.66 29.32 6.68
N SER A 473 -3.50 28.97 6.10
CA SER A 473 -3.30 28.93 4.66
C SER A 473 -4.00 27.77 3.97
N MET A 474 -4.30 26.68 4.66
CA MET A 474 -4.91 25.48 4.09
C MET A 474 -6.15 25.79 3.27
N TYR A 475 -7.14 26.39 3.91
CA TYR A 475 -8.40 26.73 3.26
C TYR A 475 -8.27 27.94 2.34
N LYS A 476 -7.58 29.00 2.79
CA LYS A 476 -7.48 30.28 2.07
C LYS A 476 -6.76 30.14 0.72
N ASN A 477 -5.64 29.38 0.69
CA ASN A 477 -4.76 29.34 -0.47
C ASN A 477 -5.04 28.11 -1.37
N HIS A 478 -5.44 26.98 -0.79
CA HIS A 478 -5.55 25.72 -1.52
C HIS A 478 -6.92 25.06 -1.44
N GLY A 479 -7.88 25.63 -0.68
CA GLY A 479 -9.23 25.08 -0.53
C GLY A 479 -9.27 23.76 0.26
N VAL A 480 -8.22 23.44 1.03
CA VAL A 480 -8.16 22.21 1.82
C VAL A 480 -8.89 22.46 3.14
N THR A 481 -9.98 21.73 3.37
CA THR A 481 -10.75 21.83 4.61
C THR A 481 -10.03 21.08 5.74
N PRO A 482 -9.79 21.73 6.92
CA PRO A 482 -9.14 21.07 8.04
C PRO A 482 -9.93 19.85 8.55
N THR A 483 -9.26 18.70 8.65
CA THR A 483 -9.79 17.45 9.22
C THR A 483 -9.40 17.34 10.71
N MET A 484 -9.89 16.27 11.37
CA MET A 484 -9.61 16.00 12.78
C MET A 484 -8.10 15.92 13.06
N GLU A 485 -7.34 15.35 12.13
CA GLU A 485 -5.90 15.17 12.24
C GLU A 485 -5.15 16.52 12.22
N HIS A 486 -5.60 17.47 11.42
CA HIS A 486 -5.03 18.82 11.37
C HIS A 486 -5.25 19.54 12.70
N TYR A 487 -6.47 19.45 13.28
CA TYR A 487 -6.75 20.00 14.60
C TYR A 487 -5.90 19.34 15.69
N ALA A 488 -5.71 18.01 15.61
CA ALA A 488 -4.86 17.29 16.56
C ALA A 488 -3.39 17.76 16.48
N CYS A 489 -2.85 17.99 15.28
CA CYS A 489 -1.50 18.53 15.08
C CYS A 489 -1.36 19.94 15.68
N MET A 490 -2.39 20.79 15.55
CA MET A 490 -2.37 22.12 16.17
C MET A 490 -2.43 22.06 17.68
N VAL A 491 -3.22 21.17 18.26
CA VAL A 491 -3.28 20.94 19.73
C VAL A 491 -1.95 20.38 20.24
N ASP A 492 -1.31 19.46 19.50
CA ASP A 492 0.04 18.95 19.82
C ASP A 492 1.10 20.07 19.75
N LEU A 493 1.03 20.94 18.73
CA LEU A 493 1.91 22.10 18.61
C LEU A 493 1.81 23.04 19.80
N LEU A 494 0.60 23.48 20.13
CA LEU A 494 0.36 24.37 21.27
C LEU A 494 0.75 23.70 22.58
N GLY A 495 0.43 22.42 22.73
CA GLY A 495 0.82 21.60 23.87
C GLY A 495 2.33 21.49 24.05
N ARG A 496 3.08 21.21 22.97
CA ARG A 496 4.56 21.15 23.00
C ARG A 496 5.21 22.48 23.29
N ALA A 497 4.58 23.57 22.91
CA ALA A 497 5.04 24.93 23.22
C ALA A 497 4.69 25.37 24.69
N GLY A 498 3.96 24.55 25.44
CA GLY A 498 3.53 24.90 26.83
C GLY A 498 2.28 25.75 26.90
N CYS A 499 1.66 26.05 25.77
CA CYS A 499 0.46 26.90 25.68
C CYS A 499 -0.82 26.07 25.92
N LEU A 500 -0.94 25.40 27.08
CA LEU A 500 -2.04 24.46 27.37
C LEU A 500 -3.42 25.14 27.39
N ALA A 501 -3.51 26.37 27.90
CA ALA A 501 -4.76 27.12 27.91
C ALA A 501 -5.22 27.50 26.49
N ASP A 502 -4.26 27.88 25.62
CA ASP A 502 -4.56 28.16 24.20
C ASP A 502 -5.01 26.88 23.48
N ALA A 503 -4.43 25.72 23.84
CA ALA A 503 -4.82 24.44 23.28
C ALA A 503 -6.27 24.08 23.65
N GLU A 504 -6.69 24.25 24.91
CA GLU A 504 -8.09 24.06 25.34
C GLU A 504 -9.02 25.04 24.59
N LEU A 505 -8.67 26.31 24.54
CA LEU A 505 -9.47 27.33 23.85
C LEU A 505 -9.56 27.02 22.31
N PHE A 506 -8.50 26.48 21.73
CA PHE A 506 -8.51 26.08 20.34
C PHE A 506 -9.47 24.90 20.10
N ILE A 507 -9.49 23.91 21.01
CA ILE A 507 -10.42 22.78 20.96
C ILE A 507 -11.87 23.26 21.07
N ASP A 508 -12.17 24.19 22.01
CA ASP A 508 -13.51 24.74 22.20
C ASP A 508 -14.04 25.51 20.98
N LYS A 509 -13.14 26.07 20.17
CA LYS A 509 -13.46 26.81 18.94
C LYS A 509 -13.54 25.94 17.68
N MET A 510 -13.31 24.63 17.79
CA MET A 510 -13.38 23.74 16.61
C MET A 510 -14.80 23.72 16.02
N PRO A 511 -14.96 23.84 14.70
CA PRO A 511 -16.27 23.78 14.03
C PRO A 511 -16.83 22.35 13.96
N ILE A 512 -16.02 21.35 14.29
CA ILE A 512 -16.36 19.93 14.30
C ILE A 512 -16.22 19.40 15.74
N GLN A 513 -16.97 18.35 16.09
CA GLN A 513 -16.84 17.77 17.43
C GLN A 513 -15.47 17.14 17.65
N PRO A 514 -14.71 17.51 18.71
CA PRO A 514 -13.38 16.98 18.96
C PRO A 514 -13.40 15.46 19.18
N GLY A 515 -12.63 14.72 18.37
CA GLY A 515 -12.44 13.28 18.51
C GLY A 515 -11.39 12.90 19.55
N SER A 516 -11.23 11.59 19.76
CA SER A 516 -10.29 11.03 20.75
C SER A 516 -8.85 11.48 20.52
N VAL A 517 -8.42 11.59 19.25
CA VAL A 517 -7.06 11.99 18.87
C VAL A 517 -6.71 13.39 19.39
N VAL A 518 -7.63 14.35 19.29
CA VAL A 518 -7.44 15.72 19.76
C VAL A 518 -7.27 15.76 21.30
N TRP A 519 -8.14 15.04 22.02
CA TRP A 519 -8.04 14.95 23.47
C TRP A 519 -6.81 14.16 23.94
N MET A 520 -6.36 13.16 23.17
CA MET A 520 -5.12 12.45 23.44
C MET A 520 -3.89 13.34 23.26
N SER A 521 -3.87 14.23 22.27
CA SER A 521 -2.81 15.24 22.11
C SER A 521 -2.74 16.18 23.32
N LEU A 522 -3.89 16.65 23.78
CA LEU A 522 -3.95 17.51 24.99
C LEU A 522 -3.52 16.73 26.24
N LEU A 523 -3.93 15.47 26.42
CA LEU A 523 -3.53 14.63 27.55
C LEU A 523 -2.02 14.38 27.55
N GLY A 524 -1.42 14.14 26.38
CA GLY A 524 0.03 14.01 26.20
C GLY A 524 0.77 15.29 26.58
N ALA A 525 0.25 16.44 26.15
CA ALA A 525 0.79 17.75 26.52
C ALA A 525 0.69 18.02 28.06
N ALA A 526 -0.45 17.70 28.64
CA ALA A 526 -0.66 17.83 30.12
C ALA A 526 0.33 16.97 30.90
N ARG A 527 0.63 15.76 30.41
CA ARG A 527 1.67 14.89 30.99
C ARG A 527 3.04 15.58 30.97
N ASN A 528 3.45 16.11 29.83
CA ASN A 528 4.78 16.68 29.64
C ASN A 528 4.99 17.96 30.48
N HIS A 529 3.93 18.71 30.79
CA HIS A 529 3.96 19.90 31.57
C HIS A 529 3.48 19.68 33.05
N GLY A 530 3.21 18.45 33.47
CA GLY A 530 2.78 18.10 34.80
C GLY A 530 1.44 18.69 35.21
N ASN A 531 0.58 19.05 34.25
CA ASN A 531 -0.71 19.67 34.54
C ASN A 531 -1.79 18.62 34.82
N VAL A 532 -2.07 18.40 36.10
CA VAL A 532 -3.00 17.37 36.56
C VAL A 532 -4.44 17.66 36.15
N GLU A 533 -4.87 18.93 36.22
CA GLU A 533 -6.27 19.30 35.99
C GLU A 533 -6.67 19.18 34.52
N ILE A 534 -5.84 19.70 33.63
CA ILE A 534 -6.06 19.55 32.18
C ILE A 534 -5.96 18.07 31.82
N GLY A 535 -4.98 17.34 32.41
CA GLY A 535 -4.81 15.89 32.16
C GLY A 535 -6.06 15.10 32.55
N ARG A 536 -6.67 15.40 33.71
CA ARG A 536 -7.91 14.73 34.13
C ARG A 536 -9.07 15.05 33.19
N ARG A 537 -9.28 16.32 32.84
CA ARG A 537 -10.35 16.69 31.91
C ARG A 537 -10.21 16.02 30.54
N ALA A 538 -9.00 16.04 29.99
CA ALA A 538 -8.71 15.38 28.70
C ALA A 538 -8.95 13.87 28.78
N PHE A 539 -8.50 13.22 29.86
CA PHE A 539 -8.75 11.79 30.10
C PHE A 539 -10.25 11.46 30.10
N ASP A 540 -11.05 12.22 30.86
CA ASP A 540 -12.50 12.00 30.96
C ASP A 540 -13.20 12.12 29.61
N ARG A 541 -12.69 12.99 28.72
CA ARG A 541 -13.20 13.13 27.34
C ARG A 541 -12.82 11.95 26.47
N VAL A 542 -11.57 11.47 26.55
CA VAL A 542 -11.14 10.30 25.80
C VAL A 542 -11.92 9.06 26.22
N MET A 543 -12.10 8.85 27.54
CA MET A 543 -12.78 7.67 28.06
C MET A 543 -14.27 7.60 27.68
N LYS A 544 -14.91 8.75 27.45
CA LYS A 544 -16.28 8.79 26.90
C LYS A 544 -16.34 8.32 25.45
N LEU A 545 -15.28 8.56 24.67
CA LEU A 545 -15.20 8.22 23.26
C LEU A 545 -14.65 6.80 23.04
N GLU A 546 -13.64 6.41 23.84
CA GLU A 546 -12.92 5.14 23.70
C GLU A 546 -12.71 4.44 25.07
N PRO A 547 -13.74 3.83 25.65
CA PRO A 547 -13.67 3.26 27.00
C PRO A 547 -12.65 2.13 27.18
N LYS A 548 -12.24 1.49 26.09
CA LYS A 548 -11.31 0.34 26.11
C LYS A 548 -9.87 0.69 25.71
N ASN A 549 -9.56 1.97 25.55
CA ASN A 549 -8.20 2.41 25.19
C ASN A 549 -7.30 2.43 26.44
N ALA A 550 -6.18 1.70 26.40
CA ALA A 550 -5.22 1.63 27.51
C ALA A 550 -4.34 2.89 27.66
N ALA A 551 -4.08 3.60 26.56
CA ALA A 551 -3.12 4.70 26.52
C ALA A 551 -3.51 5.88 27.46
N PRO A 552 -4.77 6.31 27.56
CA PRO A 552 -5.18 7.37 28.49
C PRO A 552 -4.90 7.02 29.94
N TYR A 553 -5.19 5.77 30.36
CA TYR A 553 -4.92 5.32 31.73
C TYR A 553 -3.43 5.40 32.07
N VAL A 554 -2.57 4.99 31.14
CA VAL A 554 -1.10 5.05 31.32
C VAL A 554 -0.65 6.52 31.45
N LEU A 555 -1.12 7.40 30.56
CA LEU A 555 -0.74 8.81 30.58
C LEU A 555 -1.17 9.50 31.85
N LEU A 556 -2.42 9.31 32.30
CA LEU A 556 -2.93 9.93 33.54
C LEU A 556 -2.24 9.33 34.78
N SER A 557 -1.93 8.01 34.78
CA SER A 557 -1.12 7.40 35.83
C SER A 557 0.24 8.06 35.95
N ASN A 558 0.89 8.36 34.84
CA ASN A 558 2.18 9.05 34.83
C ASN A 558 2.08 10.48 35.32
N ILE A 559 0.99 11.20 35.01
CA ILE A 559 0.72 12.54 35.53
C ILE A 559 0.58 12.48 37.05
N TYR A 560 -0.24 11.59 37.59
CA TYR A 560 -0.45 11.46 39.06
C TYR A 560 0.83 11.01 39.77
N ALA A 561 1.61 10.10 39.17
CA ALA A 561 2.89 9.66 39.72
C ALA A 561 3.88 10.84 39.83
N ALA A 562 4.03 11.61 38.77
CA ALA A 562 4.92 12.78 38.73
C ALA A 562 4.47 13.89 39.71
N ALA A 563 3.18 14.03 39.91
CA ALA A 563 2.59 15.00 40.89
C ALA A 563 2.59 14.48 42.34
N GLY A 564 3.06 13.26 42.60
CA GLY A 564 3.06 12.65 43.96
C GLY A 564 1.69 12.29 44.50
N ARG A 565 0.65 12.26 43.64
CA ARG A 565 -0.74 11.97 44.02
C ARG A 565 -1.01 10.48 44.11
N LYS A 566 -0.57 9.85 45.21
CA LYS A 566 -0.60 8.38 45.37
C LYS A 566 -2.00 7.78 45.36
N ASP A 567 -2.97 8.44 45.97
CA ASP A 567 -4.35 7.93 46.07
C ASP A 567 -5.06 7.94 44.72
N GLU A 568 -4.90 9.01 43.93
CA GLU A 568 -5.46 9.09 42.58
C GLU A 568 -4.74 8.15 41.63
N LEU A 569 -3.43 7.93 41.81
CA LEU A 569 -2.67 6.94 41.06
C LEU A 569 -3.21 5.53 41.32
N ALA A 570 -3.43 5.15 42.57
CA ALA A 570 -4.00 3.85 42.90
C ALA A 570 -5.40 3.68 42.32
N LYS A 571 -6.22 4.73 42.42
CA LYS A 571 -7.59 4.74 41.89
C LYS A 571 -7.61 4.51 40.36
N ILE A 572 -6.81 5.25 39.57
CA ILE A 572 -6.81 5.13 38.10
C ILE A 572 -6.27 3.77 37.63
N ARG A 573 -5.32 3.18 38.36
CA ARG A 573 -4.81 1.84 38.10
C ARG A 573 -5.87 0.76 38.37
N ASN A 574 -6.66 0.91 39.40
CA ASN A 574 -7.79 0.03 39.69
C ASN A 574 -8.89 0.17 38.60
N GLU A 575 -9.25 1.41 38.23
CA GLU A 575 -10.19 1.66 37.14
C GLU A 575 -9.76 0.97 35.84
N MET A 576 -8.46 1.02 35.48
CA MET A 576 -7.91 0.32 34.31
C MET A 576 -8.06 -1.20 34.42
N LYS A 577 -7.80 -1.76 35.62
CA LYS A 577 -7.89 -3.18 35.90
C LYS A 577 -9.33 -3.69 35.83
N ASP A 578 -10.25 -2.93 36.44
CA ASP A 578 -11.70 -3.23 36.47
C ASP A 578 -12.31 -3.15 35.06
N ALA A 579 -11.83 -2.23 34.26
CA ALA A 579 -12.20 -2.15 32.83
C ALA A 579 -11.64 -3.31 31.97
N GLY A 580 -10.81 -4.19 32.52
CA GLY A 580 -10.19 -5.32 31.82
C GLY A 580 -9.20 -4.89 30.72
N VAL A 581 -8.71 -3.66 30.78
CA VAL A 581 -7.83 -3.08 29.77
C VAL A 581 -6.37 -3.43 30.07
N LYS A 582 -5.66 -4.01 29.09
CA LYS A 582 -4.26 -4.38 29.21
C LYS A 582 -3.38 -3.52 28.30
N LYS A 583 -2.24 -3.10 28.84
CA LYS A 583 -1.19 -2.42 28.06
C LYS A 583 -0.57 -3.40 27.06
N MET A 584 -0.38 -2.96 25.81
CA MET A 584 0.41 -3.72 24.84
C MET A 584 1.88 -3.83 25.29
N PRO A 585 2.52 -5.00 25.14
CA PRO A 585 3.93 -5.15 25.46
C PRO A 585 4.80 -4.28 24.55
N GLY A 586 5.83 -3.68 25.12
CA GLY A 586 6.83 -2.92 24.34
C GLY A 586 7.75 -3.88 23.60
N CYS A 587 7.83 -3.70 22.29
CA CYS A 587 8.73 -4.43 21.41
C CYS A 587 9.73 -3.46 20.77
N SER A 588 10.99 -3.88 20.63
CA SER A 588 12.02 -3.13 19.91
C SER A 588 12.71 -4.03 18.90
N TRP A 589 13.01 -3.48 17.73
CA TRP A 589 13.71 -4.18 16.66
C TRP A 589 15.03 -3.49 16.35
N ILE A 590 16.04 -4.28 16.04
CA ILE A 590 17.35 -3.83 15.58
C ILE A 590 17.82 -4.73 14.42
N GLU A 591 18.38 -4.13 13.39
CA GLU A 591 19.03 -4.87 12.30
C GLU A 591 20.52 -5.07 12.61
N VAL A 592 20.97 -6.33 12.57
CA VAL A 592 22.37 -6.72 12.72
C VAL A 592 22.67 -7.86 11.74
N ASP A 593 23.79 -7.79 11.04
CA ASP A 593 24.21 -8.79 10.03
C ASP A 593 23.10 -9.09 9.00
N ASN A 594 22.41 -8.03 8.56
CA ASN A 594 21.31 -8.12 7.62
C ASN A 594 20.11 -8.95 8.09
N GLN A 595 19.97 -9.11 9.42
CA GLN A 595 18.84 -9.77 10.05
C GLN A 595 18.18 -8.87 11.09
N VAL A 596 16.86 -8.86 11.11
CA VAL A 596 16.09 -8.11 12.11
C VAL A 596 15.88 -8.97 13.34
N HIS A 597 16.32 -8.46 14.49
CA HIS A 597 16.16 -9.06 15.81
C HIS A 597 15.10 -8.30 16.59
N ALA A 598 14.20 -9.02 17.27
CA ALA A 598 13.13 -8.46 18.07
C ALA A 598 13.35 -8.73 19.55
N PHE A 599 13.08 -7.74 20.40
CA PHE A 599 13.16 -7.81 21.85
C PHE A 599 11.84 -7.39 22.47
N VAL A 600 11.25 -8.24 23.27
CA VAL A 600 10.01 -7.97 24.01
C VAL A 600 10.34 -7.87 25.50
N VAL A 601 9.65 -6.97 26.21
CA VAL A 601 9.84 -6.80 27.65
C VAL A 601 9.46 -8.11 28.37
N GLY A 602 10.38 -8.61 29.19
CA GLY A 602 10.15 -9.82 30.00
C GLY A 602 10.40 -11.16 29.29
N GLU A 603 10.73 -11.17 28.00
CA GLU A 603 11.03 -12.40 27.27
C GLU A 603 12.56 -12.59 27.10
N ALA A 604 13.05 -13.79 27.41
CA ALA A 604 14.45 -14.21 27.20
C ALA A 604 14.56 -15.21 26.04
N THR A 605 13.78 -15.02 24.99
CA THR A 605 13.66 -15.97 23.86
C THR A 605 14.80 -15.88 22.85
N HIS A 606 15.61 -14.80 22.90
CA HIS A 606 16.71 -14.63 21.95
C HIS A 606 17.81 -15.65 22.18
N PRO A 607 18.38 -16.30 21.13
CA PRO A 607 19.43 -17.32 21.29
C PRO A 607 20.66 -16.89 22.12
N GLN A 608 20.98 -15.59 22.06
CA GLN A 608 22.10 -14.98 22.78
C GLN A 608 21.67 -14.21 24.04
N SER A 609 20.56 -14.57 24.65
CA SER A 609 20.00 -13.86 25.80
C SER A 609 20.96 -13.73 26.96
N LYS A 610 21.82 -14.78 27.21
CA LYS A 610 22.83 -14.75 28.28
C LYS A 610 23.87 -13.65 28.05
N GLU A 611 24.39 -13.53 26.84
CA GLU A 611 25.42 -12.53 26.49
C GLU A 611 24.84 -11.13 26.57
N ILE A 612 23.59 -10.95 26.06
CA ILE A 612 22.85 -9.68 26.06
C ILE A 612 22.62 -9.22 27.51
N LEU A 613 22.18 -10.11 28.38
CA LEU A 613 21.95 -9.78 29.78
C LEU A 613 23.26 -9.44 30.52
N ALA A 614 24.35 -10.15 30.26
CA ALA A 614 25.65 -9.83 30.85
C ALA A 614 26.14 -8.44 30.42
N GLU A 615 26.00 -8.08 29.14
CA GLU A 615 26.35 -6.74 28.68
C GLU A 615 25.40 -5.67 29.24
N LEU A 616 24.12 -5.97 29.36
CA LEU A 616 23.16 -5.08 29.97
C LEU A 616 23.50 -4.82 31.45
N ASP A 617 23.85 -5.86 32.22
CA ASP A 617 24.26 -5.73 33.62
C ASP A 617 25.51 -4.86 33.74
N ARG A 618 26.50 -5.05 32.83
CA ARG A 618 27.69 -4.20 32.72
C ARG A 618 27.32 -2.73 32.47
N LEU A 619 26.43 -2.49 31.52
CA LEU A 619 25.95 -1.13 31.19
C LEU A 619 25.21 -0.49 32.38
N VAL A 620 24.35 -1.22 33.07
CA VAL A 620 23.64 -0.75 34.27
C VAL A 620 24.63 -0.34 35.37
N GLY A 621 25.71 -1.10 35.59
CA GLY A 621 26.78 -0.72 36.49
C GLY A 621 27.39 0.63 36.12
N LEU A 622 27.86 0.77 34.88
CA LEU A 622 28.46 2.01 34.38
C LEU A 622 27.49 3.20 34.38
N MET A 623 26.22 2.97 34.10
CA MET A 623 25.20 4.03 34.17
C MET A 623 25.04 4.51 35.61
N LYS A 624 25.00 3.62 36.61
CA LYS A 624 24.89 3.97 38.03
C LYS A 624 26.11 4.78 38.49
N GLU A 625 27.31 4.38 38.08
CA GLU A 625 28.55 5.13 38.32
C GLU A 625 28.49 6.54 37.71
N ALA A 626 27.84 6.67 36.54
CA ALA A 626 27.61 7.97 35.86
C ALA A 626 26.41 8.77 36.43
N GLY A 627 25.79 8.32 37.51
CA GLY A 627 24.70 9.02 38.21
C GLY A 627 23.29 8.69 37.71
N TYR A 628 23.08 7.61 36.96
CA TYR A 628 21.77 7.15 36.57
C TYR A 628 20.99 6.62 37.77
N ILE A 629 19.77 7.14 37.94
CA ILE A 629 18.79 6.67 38.94
C ILE A 629 17.56 6.20 38.14
N PRO A 630 17.17 4.91 38.25
CA PRO A 630 15.96 4.42 37.60
C PRO A 630 14.71 5.13 38.08
N ASP A 631 13.87 5.58 37.16
CA ASP A 631 12.59 6.21 37.49
C ASP A 631 11.48 5.15 37.61
N LEU A 632 11.24 4.69 38.85
CA LEU A 632 10.29 3.61 39.15
C LEU A 632 8.83 3.98 38.83
N SER A 633 8.53 5.26 38.59
CA SER A 633 7.16 5.72 38.25
C SER A 633 6.65 5.12 36.93
N PHE A 634 7.53 4.72 36.03
CA PHE A 634 7.20 4.08 34.74
C PHE A 634 6.81 2.60 34.83
N VAL A 635 6.94 1.96 36.03
CA VAL A 635 6.45 0.59 36.25
C VAL A 635 5.05 0.66 36.84
N LEU A 636 4.09 0.08 36.12
CA LEU A 636 2.68 0.09 36.53
C LEU A 636 2.35 -1.02 37.55
N ASP A 637 3.16 -2.06 37.64
CA ASP A 637 2.94 -3.21 38.52
C ASP A 637 3.24 -2.83 39.97
N ASP A 638 2.41 -3.33 40.88
CA ASP A 638 2.56 -3.10 42.33
C ASP A 638 3.45 -4.21 42.92
N VAL A 639 4.74 -4.09 42.65
CA VAL A 639 5.80 -4.98 43.14
C VAL A 639 6.86 -4.22 43.90
N GLU A 640 7.75 -4.90 44.59
CA GLU A 640 8.83 -4.27 45.33
C GLU A 640 9.75 -3.41 44.44
N ASP A 641 10.33 -2.35 44.99
CA ASP A 641 11.14 -1.40 44.23
C ASP A 641 12.35 -2.04 43.53
N LYS A 642 12.91 -3.09 44.10
CA LYS A 642 13.99 -3.88 43.48
C LYS A 642 13.51 -4.64 42.23
N GLU A 643 12.28 -5.14 42.25
CA GLU A 643 11.66 -5.81 41.10
C GLU A 643 11.29 -4.80 40.03
N LYS A 644 10.80 -3.60 40.42
CA LYS A 644 10.56 -2.48 39.49
C LYS A 644 11.83 -2.05 38.79
N GLU A 645 12.93 -1.91 39.54
CA GLU A 645 14.24 -1.59 38.97
C GLU A 645 14.70 -2.63 37.97
N ASN A 646 14.61 -3.92 38.30
CA ASN A 646 14.95 -5.01 37.40
C ASN A 646 14.08 -4.99 36.13
N ALA A 647 12.79 -4.73 36.25
CA ALA A 647 11.88 -4.63 35.11
C ALA A 647 12.26 -3.47 34.19
N LEU A 648 12.59 -2.29 34.76
CA LEU A 648 13.07 -1.13 33.99
C LEU A 648 14.38 -1.39 33.28
N CYS A 649 15.33 -2.04 33.96
CA CYS A 649 16.62 -2.37 33.37
C CYS A 649 16.47 -3.31 32.16
N ARG A 650 15.43 -4.13 32.10
CA ARG A 650 15.16 -5.10 31.03
C ARG A 650 14.12 -4.63 29.99
N HIS A 651 13.91 -3.31 29.86
CA HIS A 651 13.09 -2.77 28.79
C HIS A 651 13.68 -3.08 27.42
N SER A 652 12.82 -3.37 26.44
CA SER A 652 13.19 -3.84 25.10
C SER A 652 14.22 -2.94 24.39
N VAL A 653 14.17 -1.62 24.59
CA VAL A 653 15.17 -0.69 24.02
C VAL A 653 16.57 -0.97 24.60
N LYS A 654 16.69 -1.16 25.90
CA LYS A 654 17.98 -1.42 26.56
C LYS A 654 18.57 -2.75 26.14
N LEU A 655 17.72 -3.78 25.96
CA LEU A 655 18.12 -5.08 25.40
C LEU A 655 18.64 -4.95 23.97
N ALA A 656 17.93 -4.20 23.13
CA ALA A 656 18.33 -3.95 21.74
C ALA A 656 19.66 -3.15 21.67
N VAL A 657 19.86 -2.17 22.55
CA VAL A 657 21.12 -1.43 22.65
C VAL A 657 22.28 -2.37 23.04
N ALA A 658 22.10 -3.19 24.08
CA ALA A 658 23.13 -4.15 24.53
C ALA A 658 23.49 -5.12 23.38
N PHE A 659 22.50 -5.66 22.68
CA PHE A 659 22.74 -6.52 21.54
C PHE A 659 23.51 -5.82 20.41
N GLY A 660 23.10 -4.57 20.08
CA GLY A 660 23.81 -3.76 19.08
C GLY A 660 25.28 -3.50 19.45
N LEU A 661 25.55 -3.26 20.72
CA LEU A 661 26.94 -3.07 21.21
C LEU A 661 27.80 -4.32 21.08
N ILE A 662 27.23 -5.50 21.32
CA ILE A 662 27.95 -6.79 21.20
C ILE A 662 28.27 -7.12 19.75
N LYS A 663 27.34 -6.82 18.84
CA LYS A 663 27.34 -7.36 17.47
C LYS A 663 27.83 -6.40 16.40
N THR A 664 27.84 -5.12 16.66
CA THR A 664 28.26 -4.14 15.65
C THR A 664 29.58 -3.49 15.98
N PRO A 665 30.44 -3.19 14.99
CA PRO A 665 31.76 -2.60 15.22
C PRO A 665 31.69 -1.28 16.01
N PRO A 666 32.71 -0.95 16.82
CA PRO A 666 32.80 0.35 17.48
C PRO A 666 32.67 1.51 16.51
N GLY A 667 31.94 2.58 16.92
CA GLY A 667 31.69 3.76 16.08
C GLY A 667 30.50 3.64 15.12
N THR A 668 29.99 2.45 14.87
CA THR A 668 28.79 2.30 14.02
C THR A 668 27.54 2.80 14.76
N PRO A 669 26.67 3.65 14.17
CA PRO A 669 25.42 4.05 14.80
C PRO A 669 24.50 2.85 15.06
N ILE A 670 23.89 2.80 16.25
CA ILE A 670 22.91 1.77 16.62
C ILE A 670 21.52 2.29 16.30
N ARG A 671 20.79 1.60 15.42
CA ARG A 671 19.41 1.98 15.01
C ARG A 671 18.42 0.99 15.57
N ILE A 672 17.42 1.52 16.31
CA ILE A 672 16.41 0.72 16.99
C ILE A 672 15.02 1.26 16.62
N LYS A 673 14.13 0.39 16.21
CA LYS A 673 12.70 0.69 16.04
C LYS A 673 11.92 0.22 17.25
N LYS A 674 10.91 0.99 17.70
CA LYS A 674 10.06 0.65 18.83
C LYS A 674 8.58 0.84 18.46
N ASN A 675 7.71 -0.08 18.92
CA ASN A 675 6.27 -0.02 18.67
C ASN A 675 5.52 1.00 19.52
N LEU A 676 6.06 1.35 20.68
CA LEU A 676 5.50 2.31 21.64
C LEU A 676 6.43 3.52 21.79
N TRP A 677 5.94 4.58 22.40
CA TRP A 677 6.78 5.71 22.76
C TRP A 677 7.89 5.30 23.71
N VAL A 678 9.03 5.93 23.57
CA VAL A 678 10.15 5.74 24.51
C VAL A 678 9.76 6.31 25.86
N CYS A 679 9.81 5.51 26.94
CA CYS A 679 9.55 6.02 28.28
C CYS A 679 10.71 6.91 28.75
N GLY A 680 10.45 7.82 29.68
CA GLY A 680 11.45 8.76 30.21
C GLY A 680 12.67 8.07 30.77
N ASP A 681 12.48 6.95 31.45
CA ASP A 681 13.58 6.15 31.97
C ASP A 681 14.49 5.59 30.86
N CYS A 682 13.92 4.99 29.81
CA CYS A 682 14.70 4.52 28.64
C CYS A 682 15.38 5.68 27.91
N HIS A 683 14.71 6.84 27.79
CA HIS A 683 15.29 8.02 27.18
C HIS A 683 16.53 8.50 27.93
N ASN A 684 16.42 8.66 29.25
CA ASN A 684 17.54 9.07 30.09
C ASN A 684 18.68 8.03 30.11
N ALA A 685 18.34 6.75 30.23
CA ALA A 685 19.32 5.67 30.15
C ALA A 685 20.09 5.69 28.82
N THR A 686 19.39 5.86 27.69
CA THR A 686 20.03 5.87 26.36
C THR A 686 20.94 7.09 26.17
N LYS A 687 20.59 8.27 26.72
CA LYS A 687 21.48 9.44 26.77
C LYS A 687 22.80 9.09 27.47
N ILE A 688 22.72 8.51 28.65
CA ILE A 688 23.89 8.15 29.46
C ILE A 688 24.70 7.07 28.75
N ILE A 689 24.06 6.03 28.20
CA ILE A 689 24.72 4.97 27.43
C ILE A 689 25.48 5.58 26.26
N SER A 690 24.86 6.47 25.45
CA SER A 690 25.51 7.10 24.30
C SER A 690 26.81 7.82 24.69
N LYS A 691 26.82 8.47 25.86
CA LYS A 691 28.02 9.14 26.41
C LYS A 691 29.08 8.13 26.86
N ILE A 692 28.66 7.09 27.58
CA ILE A 692 29.58 6.06 28.11
C ILE A 692 30.30 5.30 27.00
N VAL A 693 29.55 4.90 25.97
CA VAL A 693 30.07 4.06 24.89
C VAL A 693 30.64 4.88 23.70
N GLY A 694 30.46 6.20 23.71
CA GLY A 694 30.92 7.09 22.62
C GLY A 694 30.28 6.79 21.26
N ARG A 695 29.02 6.29 21.25
CA ARG A 695 28.33 5.89 20.02
C ARG A 695 27.01 6.64 19.87
N GLU A 696 26.69 6.94 18.62
CA GLU A 696 25.36 7.42 18.25
C GLU A 696 24.34 6.29 18.35
N ILE A 697 23.24 6.55 19.03
CA ILE A 697 22.09 5.63 19.18
C ILE A 697 20.86 6.35 18.65
N ILE A 698 20.19 5.76 17.66
CA ILE A 698 18.97 6.30 17.06
C ILE A 698 17.81 5.38 17.45
N VAL A 699 16.87 5.90 18.21
CA VAL A 699 15.65 5.16 18.59
C VAL A 699 14.45 5.82 17.91
N MET A 700 13.86 5.07 16.98
CA MET A 700 12.68 5.50 16.24
C MET A 700 11.44 4.89 16.90
N ASP A 701 10.65 5.71 17.58
CA ASP A 701 9.41 5.26 18.19
C ASP A 701 8.19 5.49 17.28
N ALA A 702 6.98 5.36 17.82
CA ALA A 702 5.76 5.52 17.04
C ALA A 702 5.56 6.95 16.52
N ASN A 703 6.24 7.94 17.09
CA ASN A 703 5.98 9.36 16.85
C ASN A 703 7.15 10.10 16.19
N ARG A 704 8.41 9.73 16.54
CA ARG A 704 9.60 10.45 16.12
C ARG A 704 10.88 9.63 16.22
N SER A 705 11.96 10.15 15.65
CA SER A 705 13.31 9.64 15.85
C SER A 705 13.99 10.40 16.99
N HIS A 706 14.59 9.68 17.94
CA HIS A 706 15.42 10.18 19.01
C HIS A 706 16.87 9.90 18.66
N HIS A 707 17.66 10.92 18.38
CA HIS A 707 19.09 10.81 18.11
C HIS A 707 19.86 11.13 19.38
N PHE A 708 20.51 10.11 19.94
CA PHE A 708 21.33 10.22 21.15
C PHE A 708 22.81 10.23 20.77
N LYS A 709 23.51 11.28 21.14
CA LYS A 709 24.93 11.42 20.89
C LYS A 709 25.57 12.21 22.04
N ASP A 710 26.72 11.75 22.53
CA ASP A 710 27.51 12.41 23.56
C ASP A 710 26.72 12.79 24.82
N GLY A 711 25.69 12.02 25.18
CA GLY A 711 24.82 12.26 26.33
C GLY A 711 23.65 13.22 26.09
N PHE A 712 23.46 13.67 24.87
CA PHE A 712 22.35 14.55 24.51
C PHE A 712 21.36 13.85 23.58
N CYS A 713 20.11 14.30 23.59
CA CYS A 713 19.12 13.92 22.58
C CYS A 713 18.64 15.17 21.84
N PHE A 714 18.56 15.08 20.52
CA PHE A 714 18.11 16.21 19.67
C PHE A 714 16.62 16.55 19.85
N CYS A 715 15.84 15.71 20.56
CA CYS A 715 14.43 16.00 20.84
C CYS A 715 14.21 17.13 21.89
N GLY A 716 15.27 17.61 22.55
CA GLY A 716 15.18 18.63 23.58
C GLY A 716 14.46 18.14 24.85
N ASP A 717 14.55 16.83 25.15
CA ASP A 717 13.95 16.14 26.29
C ASP A 717 12.41 16.26 26.35
N TYR A 718 11.77 16.43 25.21
CA TYR A 718 10.33 16.39 25.07
C TYR A 718 9.92 15.13 24.29
N TRP A 719 9.34 14.14 25.00
CA TRP A 719 8.99 12.83 24.44
C TRP A 719 7.56 12.39 24.79
#